data_dddea914864d0b7c5fd1dfcbd7224b80
#
_entry.id   dddea914864d0b7c5fd1dfcbd7224b80
#
_cell.length_a   1.000
_cell.length_b   1.000
_cell.length_c   1.000
_cell.angle_alpha   90.00
_cell.angle_beta   90.00
_cell.angle_gamma   90.00
#
_symmetry.space_group_name_H-M   'P 1'
#
loop_
_entity.id
_entity.type
_entity.pdbx_description
1 polymer ?
#
loop_
_entity_poly.entity_id
_entity_poly.type
_entity_poly.pdbx_seq_one_letter_code
_entity_poly.pdbx_strand_id
1 'polypeptide(L)'
;MSDLQQIKRITVILSIIALMVIPVYLLLKLFVFEQEQNQEAVYVGGAQCIECHQKEYEDWKGSDHDLAMDIATDSTVVGDFSGVRVERAGQVHECYKKGDQFFVLTDGPKGLMEEFEVKYVFGHYPLQQYLVEFEQGRLQTLALTWNSKDHEWFYMADSVYRNQSVDHKNWLHWTNQSQNWNSMCADCHSTNLQLNFNHQNNSYQTTWTDIDVNCESCHGPGSQHLKWAENKGYFFNSENYGLYVNTSTTNNAEYVDLCARCHSRRTAFNDDLPQSRSIYNHMNPSLPMEPLFFIDGQILEEDYVYASFTQSKMFMHDVKCNDCHNVHSGKLILEGNSLCLQCHQSQVYDSPRHHFHKSKGEEGKSLVSYAGIQMEVGSGTECIHCHMHGRNFMGVDYRKDHSFRIPRPDLSIELGVPNACNQCHTNQTNEWSLKYVNRWYGENKPFHFAEVLNSAQKNEKSADEKLREIITDELYPSNVRSLCIQYLNVSDSSSNQLISESLLHLEPNIRISAIRAFPVQSIEDMAKLAHLLADEVKAVRIEASSKINAIGKQYLDSKYQVVFDSALSEYFQTLLYNADFPSGKANLGNYYFNIKDEKKAEMYFKAALNQDQELHQLRVNLGLIYSRQGRLDEAENSFRQYIKFVPEDYYSYFDFGLLLAENRKYQESLKYLEIASEHLQNNSRVDYNIAMIYEFLGEIEKARSYLEKAISKDPENTQNQQNLIEFDQRNKKG
;
A
#
# COMPACT_ATOMS: atom_id res chain seq x y z
N MET A 1 -37.69 70.51 -6.04
CA MET A 1 -36.64 70.65 -5.00
C MET A 1 -36.86 69.71 -3.81
N SER A 2 -38.06 69.15 -3.58
CA SER A 2 -38.39 68.21 -2.48
C SER A 2 -37.79 66.80 -2.64
N ASP A 3 -37.79 66.26 -3.87
CA ASP A 3 -37.34 64.89 -4.11
C ASP A 3 -35.84 64.67 -3.98
N LEU A 4 -35.03 65.67 -4.36
CA LEU A 4 -33.57 65.61 -4.23
C LEU A 4 -33.10 65.68 -2.76
N GLN A 5 -33.84 66.34 -1.90
CA GLN A 5 -33.61 66.41 -0.45
C GLN A 5 -34.03 65.09 0.25
N GLN A 6 -35.08 64.48 -0.22
CA GLN A 6 -35.54 63.17 0.28
C GLN A 6 -34.54 62.06 -0.10
N ILE A 7 -34.06 62.00 -1.36
CA ILE A 7 -33.05 61.09 -1.80
C ILE A 7 -31.75 61.26 -0.99
N LYS A 8 -31.28 62.48 -0.78
CA LYS A 8 -30.08 62.74 0.06
C LYS A 8 -30.27 62.26 1.51
N ARG A 9 -31.45 62.44 2.11
CA ARG A 9 -31.76 61.94 3.47
C ARG A 9 -31.75 60.43 3.52
N ILE A 10 -32.36 59.74 2.55
CA ILE A 10 -32.38 58.27 2.46
C ILE A 10 -30.94 57.73 2.27
N THR A 11 -30.13 58.33 1.40
CA THR A 11 -28.75 57.94 1.18
C THR A 11 -27.90 58.10 2.46
N VAL A 12 -28.09 59.19 3.20
CA VAL A 12 -27.37 59.41 4.47
C VAL A 12 -27.79 58.39 5.53
N ILE A 13 -29.08 58.08 5.63
CA ILE A 13 -29.59 57.07 6.57
C ILE A 13 -29.03 55.67 6.21
N LEU A 14 -29.05 55.25 4.95
CA LEU A 14 -28.52 53.99 4.49
C LEU A 14 -27.01 53.89 4.70
N SER A 15 -26.28 54.99 4.49
CA SER A 15 -24.82 55.07 4.77
C SER A 15 -24.53 54.91 6.27
N ILE A 16 -25.33 55.52 7.14
CA ILE A 16 -25.21 55.38 8.60
C ILE A 16 -25.51 53.96 9.06
N ILE A 17 -26.56 53.37 8.51
CA ILE A 17 -26.91 51.96 8.77
C ILE A 17 -25.78 51.01 8.31
N ALA A 18 -25.26 51.23 7.12
CA ALA A 18 -24.12 50.44 6.61
C ALA A 18 -22.87 50.60 7.47
N LEU A 19 -22.57 51.81 7.90
CA LEU A 19 -21.43 52.12 8.78
C LEU A 19 -21.55 51.52 10.19
N MET A 20 -22.75 51.26 10.67
CA MET A 20 -22.99 50.55 11.94
C MET A 20 -23.09 49.05 11.79
N VAL A 21 -23.80 48.56 10.76
CA VAL A 21 -24.06 47.14 10.59
C VAL A 21 -22.81 46.37 10.08
N ILE A 22 -22.03 46.98 9.18
CA ILE A 22 -20.82 46.35 8.64
C ILE A 22 -19.76 46.08 9.72
N PRO A 23 -19.39 47.04 10.59
CA PRO A 23 -18.44 46.75 11.67
C PRO A 23 -18.95 45.78 12.70
N VAL A 24 -20.25 45.81 13.03
CA VAL A 24 -20.90 44.83 13.93
C VAL A 24 -20.88 43.46 13.30
N TYR A 25 -21.20 43.33 12.02
CA TYR A 25 -21.11 42.07 11.29
C TYR A 25 -19.67 41.53 11.22
N LEU A 26 -18.66 42.40 10.95
CA LEU A 26 -17.26 42.03 10.94
C LEU A 26 -16.73 41.65 12.33
N LEU A 27 -17.19 42.34 13.38
CA LEU A 27 -16.87 41.98 14.77
C LEU A 27 -17.51 40.67 15.18
N LEU A 28 -18.78 40.44 14.83
CA LEU A 28 -19.44 39.17 15.05
C LEU A 28 -18.73 38.05 14.28
N LYS A 29 -18.35 38.25 13.02
CA LYS A 29 -17.61 37.32 12.24
C LYS A 29 -16.25 36.98 12.86
N LEU A 30 -15.48 38.01 13.27
CA LEU A 30 -14.13 37.81 13.85
C LEU A 30 -14.13 37.27 15.29
N PHE A 31 -15.09 37.62 16.12
CA PHE A 31 -15.04 37.28 17.55
C PHE A 31 -16.01 36.18 17.99
N VAL A 32 -17.08 35.94 17.25
CA VAL A 32 -18.06 34.89 17.60
C VAL A 32 -17.90 33.66 16.71
N PHE A 33 -17.75 33.88 15.41
CA PHE A 33 -17.66 32.77 14.44
C PHE A 33 -16.28 32.11 14.41
N GLU A 34 -15.17 32.86 14.52
CA GLU A 34 -13.82 32.26 14.58
C GLU A 34 -13.54 31.58 15.92
N GLN A 35 -14.11 32.03 17.05
CA GLN A 35 -13.93 31.33 18.32
C GLN A 35 -14.66 29.98 18.40
N GLU A 36 -15.80 29.82 17.70
CA GLU A 36 -16.49 28.52 17.66
C GLU A 36 -15.82 27.52 16.70
N GLN A 37 -15.19 27.99 15.63
CA GLN A 37 -14.38 27.14 14.74
C GLN A 37 -13.08 26.64 15.37
N ASN A 38 -12.58 27.25 16.43
CA ASN A 38 -11.39 26.82 17.16
C ASN A 38 -11.65 25.76 18.25
N GLN A 39 -12.88 25.29 18.43
CA GLN A 39 -13.12 24.12 19.25
C GLN A 39 -12.83 22.86 18.43
N GLU A 40 -11.95 22.04 18.95
CA GLU A 40 -11.61 20.74 18.36
C GLU A 40 -12.89 19.92 18.19
N ALA A 41 -13.15 19.45 16.97
CA ALA A 41 -14.29 18.61 16.69
C ALA A 41 -14.07 17.23 17.33
N VAL A 42 -15.10 16.70 18.01
CA VAL A 42 -15.03 15.39 18.66
C VAL A 42 -16.10 14.45 18.08
N TYR A 43 -15.81 13.15 18.10
CA TYR A 43 -16.77 12.12 17.73
C TYR A 43 -17.88 12.03 18.76
N VAL A 44 -19.10 11.82 18.31
CA VAL A 44 -20.31 11.80 19.13
C VAL A 44 -21.03 10.45 19.11
N GLY A 45 -20.63 9.57 18.22
CA GLY A 45 -21.25 8.28 17.92
C GLY A 45 -22.41 8.39 16.95
N GLY A 46 -22.52 7.42 16.03
CA GLY A 46 -23.50 7.42 14.95
C GLY A 46 -24.97 7.46 15.42
N ALA A 47 -25.26 6.99 16.63
CA ALA A 47 -26.59 7.06 17.21
C ALA A 47 -27.16 8.48 17.29
N GLN A 48 -26.32 9.51 17.41
CA GLN A 48 -26.74 10.92 17.45
C GLN A 48 -27.22 11.44 16.09
N CYS A 49 -26.90 10.75 15.00
CA CYS A 49 -27.25 11.17 13.64
C CYS A 49 -28.65 10.71 13.21
N ILE A 50 -29.13 9.60 13.79
CA ILE A 50 -30.32 8.86 13.35
C ILE A 50 -31.58 9.71 13.38
N GLU A 51 -31.78 10.53 14.43
CA GLU A 51 -33.02 11.32 14.59
C GLU A 51 -33.28 12.31 13.44
N CYS A 52 -32.23 12.81 12.82
CA CYS A 52 -32.32 13.79 11.74
C CYS A 52 -32.09 13.15 10.35
N HIS A 53 -31.34 12.06 10.24
CA HIS A 53 -30.94 11.43 8.99
C HIS A 53 -31.54 10.02 8.85
N GLN A 54 -32.84 9.88 9.06
CA GLN A 54 -33.55 8.60 9.06
C GLN A 54 -33.41 7.82 7.75
N LYS A 55 -33.42 8.50 6.60
CA LYS A 55 -33.29 7.87 5.29
C LYS A 55 -31.92 7.28 5.07
N GLU A 56 -30.89 8.05 5.38
CA GLU A 56 -29.48 7.63 5.26
C GLU A 56 -29.19 6.47 6.22
N TYR A 57 -29.79 6.49 7.42
CA TYR A 57 -29.68 5.38 8.37
C TYR A 57 -30.38 4.11 7.85
N GLU A 58 -31.61 4.24 7.27
CA GLU A 58 -32.29 3.07 6.69
C GLU A 58 -31.55 2.46 5.52
N ASP A 59 -30.86 3.27 4.71
CA ASP A 59 -29.99 2.80 3.65
C ASP A 59 -28.74 2.09 4.21
N TRP A 60 -28.13 2.64 5.27
CA TRP A 60 -26.92 2.12 5.89
C TRP A 60 -27.17 0.84 6.71
N LYS A 61 -28.30 0.75 7.42
CA LYS A 61 -28.62 -0.40 8.29
C LYS A 61 -28.72 -1.70 7.49
N GLY A 62 -27.96 -2.71 7.90
CA GLY A 62 -27.82 -3.99 7.21
C GLY A 62 -26.90 -3.95 5.98
N SER A 63 -26.17 -2.86 5.74
CA SER A 63 -25.11 -2.79 4.74
C SER A 63 -23.83 -3.49 5.23
N ASP A 64 -22.88 -3.71 4.32
CA ASP A 64 -21.58 -4.26 4.68
C ASP A 64 -20.78 -3.34 5.63
N HIS A 65 -21.09 -2.03 5.67
CA HIS A 65 -20.51 -1.08 6.62
C HIS A 65 -21.10 -1.26 8.04
N ASP A 66 -22.42 -1.40 8.18
CA ASP A 66 -23.08 -1.71 9.47
C ASP A 66 -22.63 -3.09 10.01
N LEU A 67 -22.49 -4.07 9.12
CA LEU A 67 -22.11 -5.44 9.46
C LEU A 67 -20.59 -5.69 9.40
N ALA A 68 -19.78 -4.61 9.36
CA ALA A 68 -18.34 -4.70 9.28
C ALA A 68 -17.75 -5.39 10.52
N MET A 69 -18.29 -5.11 11.71
CA MET A 69 -17.93 -5.76 12.98
C MET A 69 -19.05 -5.64 14.00
N ASP A 70 -19.16 -6.63 14.91
CA ASP A 70 -20.10 -6.60 16.03
C ASP A 70 -19.62 -7.51 17.19
N ILE A 71 -20.26 -7.37 18.36
CA ILE A 71 -20.08 -8.30 19.49
C ILE A 71 -20.69 -9.66 19.12
N ALA A 72 -20.03 -10.75 19.51
CA ALA A 72 -20.51 -12.09 19.25
C ALA A 72 -21.77 -12.41 20.11
N THR A 73 -22.91 -12.48 19.46
CA THR A 73 -24.24 -12.80 20.04
C THR A 73 -25.00 -13.77 19.13
N ASP A 74 -26.13 -14.30 19.61
CA ASP A 74 -26.99 -15.17 18.79
C ASP A 74 -27.57 -14.46 17.54
N SER A 75 -27.60 -13.15 17.52
CA SER A 75 -28.08 -12.39 16.35
C SER A 75 -26.97 -11.99 15.39
N THR A 76 -25.71 -11.98 15.80
CA THR A 76 -24.57 -11.51 15.00
C THR A 76 -23.68 -12.63 14.50
N VAL A 77 -23.65 -13.78 15.20
CA VAL A 77 -22.93 -14.97 14.78
C VAL A 77 -23.76 -15.73 13.74
N VAL A 78 -23.28 -15.83 12.51
CA VAL A 78 -23.94 -16.57 11.43
C VAL A 78 -23.40 -18.00 11.24
N GLY A 79 -22.22 -18.30 11.77
CA GLY A 79 -21.61 -19.62 11.71
C GLY A 79 -22.29 -20.64 12.61
N ASP A 80 -22.18 -21.92 12.23
CA ASP A 80 -22.75 -23.02 13.01
C ASP A 80 -21.84 -23.42 14.19
N PHE A 81 -22.25 -23.05 15.40
CA PHE A 81 -21.61 -23.38 16.67
C PHE A 81 -22.33 -24.50 17.44
N SER A 82 -23.00 -25.41 16.75
CA SER A 82 -23.73 -26.54 17.37
C SER A 82 -22.82 -27.73 17.79
N GLY A 83 -21.53 -27.56 17.85
CA GLY A 83 -20.54 -28.63 18.07
C GLY A 83 -19.98 -29.20 16.77
N VAL A 84 -19.88 -28.37 15.74
CA VAL A 84 -19.36 -28.77 14.42
C VAL A 84 -17.86 -29.02 14.51
N ARG A 85 -17.42 -30.15 13.94
CA ARG A 85 -16.02 -30.58 13.90
C ARG A 85 -15.44 -30.44 12.50
N VAL A 86 -14.27 -29.83 12.43
CA VAL A 86 -13.50 -29.61 11.20
C VAL A 86 -12.14 -30.32 11.35
N GLU A 87 -11.88 -31.30 10.46
CA GLU A 87 -10.60 -32.01 10.44
C GLU A 87 -9.62 -31.31 9.51
N ARG A 88 -8.41 -31.00 10.03
CA ARG A 88 -7.31 -30.42 9.25
C ARG A 88 -5.97 -30.96 9.74
N ALA A 89 -5.13 -31.44 8.82
CA ALA A 89 -3.77 -31.91 9.11
C ALA A 89 -3.67 -32.91 10.29
N GLY A 90 -4.72 -33.74 10.45
CA GLY A 90 -4.80 -34.73 11.55
C GLY A 90 -5.22 -34.18 12.90
N GLN A 91 -5.61 -32.91 12.97
CA GLN A 91 -6.20 -32.26 14.14
C GLN A 91 -7.70 -32.05 13.95
N VAL A 92 -8.47 -32.09 15.04
CA VAL A 92 -9.92 -31.85 15.04
C VAL A 92 -10.18 -30.52 15.72
N HIS A 93 -10.65 -29.55 14.94
CA HIS A 93 -11.14 -28.26 15.45
C HIS A 93 -12.63 -28.38 15.73
N GLU A 94 -13.14 -27.68 16.74
CA GLU A 94 -14.56 -27.75 17.12
C GLU A 94 -15.12 -26.37 17.42
N CYS A 95 -16.26 -26.02 16.81
CA CYS A 95 -16.98 -24.76 17.05
C CYS A 95 -18.26 -25.06 17.84
N TYR A 96 -18.41 -24.50 19.04
CA TYR A 96 -19.52 -24.83 19.94
C TYR A 96 -19.88 -23.70 20.92
N LYS A 97 -21.04 -23.84 21.58
CA LYS A 97 -21.54 -22.89 22.58
C LYS A 97 -21.43 -23.43 24.01
N LYS A 98 -21.20 -22.54 24.96
CA LYS A 98 -21.40 -22.76 26.42
C LYS A 98 -22.30 -21.66 26.95
N GLY A 99 -23.56 -21.96 27.16
CA GLY A 99 -24.56 -20.95 27.46
C GLY A 99 -24.72 -19.99 26.28
N ASP A 100 -24.57 -18.68 26.53
CA ASP A 100 -24.68 -17.63 25.50
C ASP A 100 -23.33 -17.28 24.86
N GLN A 101 -22.23 -17.97 25.24
CA GLN A 101 -20.89 -17.70 24.74
C GLN A 101 -20.46 -18.71 23.65
N PHE A 102 -19.69 -18.25 22.71
CA PHE A 102 -19.18 -19.00 21.57
C PHE A 102 -17.72 -19.39 21.77
N PHE A 103 -17.35 -20.62 21.48
CA PHE A 103 -16.01 -21.15 21.68
C PHE A 103 -15.51 -21.89 20.45
N VAL A 104 -14.21 -21.80 20.22
CA VAL A 104 -13.50 -22.58 19.21
C VAL A 104 -12.34 -23.32 19.86
N LEU A 105 -12.32 -24.63 19.72
CA LEU A 105 -11.16 -25.48 20.04
C LEU A 105 -10.30 -25.55 18.77
N THR A 106 -9.09 -25.01 18.82
CA THR A 106 -8.16 -24.96 17.66
C THR A 106 -6.71 -24.94 18.13
N ASP A 107 -5.77 -25.01 17.20
CA ASP A 107 -4.33 -24.95 17.50
C ASP A 107 -3.93 -23.56 18.01
N GLY A 108 -3.32 -23.54 19.20
CA GLY A 108 -2.87 -22.33 19.88
C GLY A 108 -1.42 -21.94 19.53
N PRO A 109 -0.85 -20.93 20.25
CA PRO A 109 0.50 -20.39 19.99
C PRO A 109 1.63 -21.41 20.11
N LYS A 110 1.38 -22.55 20.78
CA LYS A 110 2.35 -23.64 20.95
C LYS A 110 2.08 -24.84 20.05
N GLY A 111 1.12 -24.73 19.12
CA GLY A 111 0.69 -25.83 18.26
C GLY A 111 -0.12 -26.91 18.99
N LEU A 112 -0.55 -26.64 20.22
CA LEU A 112 -1.44 -27.50 21.00
C LEU A 112 -2.88 -27.03 20.82
N MET A 113 -3.82 -27.99 20.88
CA MET A 113 -5.24 -27.66 20.85
C MET A 113 -5.64 -26.92 22.13
N GLU A 114 -6.15 -25.72 21.98
CA GLU A 114 -6.56 -24.82 23.05
C GLU A 114 -7.97 -24.27 22.76
N GLU A 115 -8.71 -23.95 23.80
CA GLU A 115 -10.06 -23.40 23.71
C GLU A 115 -9.99 -21.87 23.75
N PHE A 116 -10.66 -21.21 22.80
CA PHE A 116 -10.72 -19.76 22.69
C PHE A 116 -12.18 -19.29 22.68
N GLU A 117 -12.48 -18.28 23.50
CA GLU A 117 -13.79 -17.61 23.52
C GLU A 117 -13.85 -16.56 22.40
N VAL A 118 -14.87 -16.63 21.55
CA VAL A 118 -15.15 -15.64 20.53
C VAL A 118 -15.78 -14.41 21.16
N LYS A 119 -15.15 -13.26 21.01
CA LYS A 119 -15.64 -11.97 21.55
C LYS A 119 -16.35 -11.13 20.52
N TYR A 120 -15.86 -11.12 19.29
CA TYR A 120 -16.38 -10.31 18.21
C TYR A 120 -16.50 -11.14 16.93
N VAL A 121 -17.38 -10.69 16.04
CA VAL A 121 -17.51 -11.14 14.67
C VAL A 121 -17.18 -9.99 13.73
N PHE A 122 -16.64 -10.26 12.56
CA PHE A 122 -16.48 -9.25 11.53
C PHE A 122 -16.70 -9.81 10.14
N GLY A 123 -17.31 -8.98 9.28
CA GLY A 123 -17.91 -9.43 8.04
C GLY A 123 -19.16 -10.27 8.26
N HIS A 124 -19.93 -10.44 7.20
CA HIS A 124 -21.20 -11.16 7.23
C HIS A 124 -21.38 -12.04 5.99
N TYR A 125 -21.13 -11.51 4.82
CA TYR A 125 -21.22 -12.16 3.54
C TYR A 125 -20.10 -11.69 2.60
N PRO A 126 -19.45 -12.58 1.83
CA PRO A 126 -19.66 -14.03 1.70
C PRO A 126 -19.03 -14.86 2.81
N LEU A 127 -18.30 -14.23 3.72
CA LEU A 127 -17.67 -14.91 4.84
C LEU A 127 -17.83 -14.12 6.13
N GLN A 128 -17.77 -14.82 7.27
CA GLN A 128 -17.67 -14.22 8.59
C GLN A 128 -16.45 -14.77 9.32
N GLN A 129 -15.67 -13.88 9.90
CA GLN A 129 -14.51 -14.21 10.74
C GLN A 129 -14.79 -13.90 12.20
N TYR A 130 -13.97 -14.45 13.09
CA TYR A 130 -14.17 -14.43 14.53
C TYR A 130 -12.91 -13.93 15.22
N LEU A 131 -13.10 -13.08 16.24
CA LEU A 131 -12.00 -12.52 17.02
C LEU A 131 -11.97 -13.08 18.43
N VAL A 132 -10.79 -13.38 18.89
CA VAL A 132 -10.48 -13.82 20.25
C VAL A 132 -9.49 -12.87 20.91
N GLU A 133 -9.60 -12.73 22.23
CA GLU A 133 -8.68 -11.90 23.01
C GLU A 133 -7.42 -12.68 23.38
N PHE A 134 -6.28 -12.03 23.25
CA PHE A 134 -4.98 -12.50 23.69
C PHE A 134 -4.38 -11.54 24.71
N GLU A 135 -3.32 -11.98 25.37
CA GLU A 135 -2.57 -11.14 26.29
C GLU A 135 -2.10 -9.84 25.63
N GLN A 136 -1.85 -8.80 26.42
CA GLN A 136 -1.37 -7.48 26.00
C GLN A 136 -2.35 -6.70 25.10
N GLY A 137 -3.65 -6.98 25.20
CA GLY A 137 -4.70 -6.27 24.45
C GLY A 137 -4.78 -6.61 22.97
N ARG A 138 -4.17 -7.71 22.54
CA ARG A 138 -4.26 -8.19 21.16
C ARG A 138 -5.62 -8.84 20.90
N LEU A 139 -6.22 -8.49 19.78
CA LEU A 139 -7.35 -9.20 19.20
C LEU A 139 -6.85 -10.00 17.99
N GLN A 140 -7.03 -11.31 18.01
CA GLN A 140 -6.56 -12.22 16.96
C GLN A 140 -7.72 -12.75 16.12
N THR A 141 -7.54 -12.73 14.83
CA THR A 141 -8.48 -13.31 13.87
C THR A 141 -8.26 -14.81 13.80
N LEU A 142 -9.29 -15.59 14.12
CA LEU A 142 -9.26 -17.04 13.98
C LEU A 142 -9.06 -17.45 12.52
N ALA A 143 -8.29 -18.51 12.30
CA ALA A 143 -8.12 -19.09 10.96
C ALA A 143 -9.37 -19.86 10.50
N LEU A 144 -10.17 -20.41 11.43
CA LEU A 144 -11.47 -20.99 11.12
C LEU A 144 -12.45 -19.89 10.78
N THR A 145 -12.98 -19.94 9.56
CA THR A 145 -13.83 -18.93 8.96
C THR A 145 -15.10 -19.57 8.45
N TRP A 146 -16.22 -18.88 8.60
CA TRP A 146 -17.51 -19.33 8.09
C TRP A 146 -17.74 -18.83 6.66
N ASN A 147 -17.94 -19.73 5.72
CA ASN A 147 -18.42 -19.42 4.38
C ASN A 147 -19.95 -19.28 4.43
N SER A 148 -20.43 -18.05 4.43
CA SER A 148 -21.87 -17.74 4.53
C SER A 148 -22.64 -18.09 3.26
N LYS A 149 -21.96 -18.24 2.12
CA LYS A 149 -22.55 -18.60 0.84
C LYS A 149 -22.87 -20.10 0.76
N ASP A 150 -21.92 -20.94 1.19
CA ASP A 150 -22.01 -22.40 1.06
C ASP A 150 -22.39 -23.09 2.39
N HIS A 151 -22.50 -22.29 3.48
CA HIS A 151 -22.84 -22.74 4.84
C HIS A 151 -21.89 -23.81 5.36
N GLU A 152 -20.57 -23.54 5.28
CA GLU A 152 -19.53 -24.45 5.74
C GLU A 152 -18.38 -23.72 6.42
N TRP A 153 -17.72 -24.43 7.34
CA TRP A 153 -16.47 -23.99 7.93
C TRP A 153 -15.29 -24.33 7.04
N PHE A 154 -14.36 -23.40 6.87
CA PHE A 154 -13.10 -23.66 6.20
C PHE A 154 -11.92 -23.01 6.96
N TYR A 155 -10.71 -23.48 6.70
CA TYR A 155 -9.50 -22.92 7.29
C TYR A 155 -8.88 -21.91 6.32
N MET A 156 -8.91 -20.64 6.67
CA MET A 156 -8.53 -19.53 5.79
C MET A 156 -7.11 -19.70 5.22
N ALA A 157 -6.15 -20.07 6.07
CA ALA A 157 -4.75 -20.20 5.64
C ALA A 157 -4.56 -21.22 4.50
N ASP A 158 -5.35 -22.30 4.44
CA ASP A 158 -5.25 -23.31 3.37
C ASP A 158 -5.73 -22.76 2.02
N SER A 159 -6.65 -21.80 2.05
CA SER A 159 -7.16 -21.14 0.84
C SER A 159 -6.25 -20.03 0.34
N VAL A 160 -5.60 -19.29 1.25
CA VAL A 160 -4.72 -18.15 0.94
C VAL A 160 -3.29 -18.61 0.66
N TYR A 161 -2.74 -19.50 1.50
CA TYR A 161 -1.34 -19.95 1.42
C TYR A 161 -1.22 -21.37 0.84
N ARG A 162 -1.84 -21.62 -0.31
CA ARG A 162 -2.01 -22.96 -0.93
C ARG A 162 -0.73 -23.79 -1.04
N ASN A 163 0.43 -23.17 -1.13
CA ASN A 163 1.73 -23.82 -1.33
C ASN A 163 2.66 -23.75 -0.10
N GLN A 164 2.15 -23.28 1.04
CA GLN A 164 2.93 -23.10 2.26
C GLN A 164 2.29 -23.86 3.42
N SER A 165 3.13 -24.54 4.22
CA SER A 165 2.68 -25.09 5.48
C SER A 165 2.79 -24.01 6.56
N VAL A 166 1.64 -23.50 7.01
CA VAL A 166 1.57 -22.50 8.07
C VAL A 166 1.36 -23.22 9.39
N ASP A 167 2.43 -23.36 10.19
CA ASP A 167 2.39 -23.89 11.55
C ASP A 167 2.54 -22.75 12.59
N HIS A 168 2.43 -23.06 13.88
CA HIS A 168 2.49 -22.08 14.98
C HIS A 168 3.79 -21.26 15.04
N LYS A 169 4.85 -21.66 14.36
CA LYS A 169 6.14 -20.95 14.30
C LYS A 169 6.21 -19.96 13.12
N ASN A 170 5.35 -20.15 12.13
CA ASN A 170 5.29 -19.27 10.98
C ASN A 170 4.61 -17.96 11.37
N TRP A 171 5.15 -16.82 10.98
CA TRP A 171 4.57 -15.51 11.30
C TRP A 171 3.15 -15.31 10.72
N LEU A 172 2.78 -16.07 9.67
CA LEU A 172 1.45 -16.10 9.06
C LEU A 172 0.41 -16.91 9.87
N HIS A 173 0.84 -17.62 10.92
CA HIS A 173 -0.08 -18.38 11.76
C HIS A 173 -1.06 -17.43 12.47
N TRP A 174 -2.31 -17.86 12.62
CA TRP A 174 -3.39 -17.01 13.13
C TRP A 174 -3.14 -16.42 14.53
N THR A 175 -2.29 -17.02 15.34
CA THR A 175 -1.90 -16.50 16.67
C THR A 175 -0.79 -15.45 16.62
N ASN A 176 -0.20 -15.21 15.43
CA ASN A 176 0.93 -14.30 15.25
C ASN A 176 0.49 -12.95 14.66
N GLN A 177 1.43 -12.02 14.50
CA GLN A 177 1.17 -10.62 14.15
C GLN A 177 0.45 -10.42 12.81
N SER A 178 0.64 -11.31 11.83
CA SER A 178 -0.02 -11.20 10.52
C SER A 178 -1.55 -11.28 10.58
N GLN A 179 -2.10 -11.84 11.66
CA GLN A 179 -3.54 -12.00 11.89
C GLN A 179 -4.02 -11.17 13.10
N ASN A 180 -3.22 -10.17 13.49
CA ASN A 180 -3.61 -9.25 14.55
C ASN A 180 -4.64 -8.24 14.02
N TRP A 181 -5.86 -8.29 14.56
CA TRP A 181 -6.95 -7.43 14.14
C TRP A 181 -6.66 -5.95 14.42
N ASN A 182 -6.06 -5.61 15.58
CA ASN A 182 -5.83 -4.24 15.99
C ASN A 182 -5.15 -3.39 14.89
N SER A 183 -4.17 -3.96 14.21
CA SER A 183 -3.38 -3.26 13.21
C SER A 183 -3.71 -3.60 11.76
N MET A 184 -4.30 -4.80 11.52
CA MET A 184 -4.58 -5.24 10.15
C MET A 184 -5.98 -4.86 9.67
N CYS A 185 -6.97 -4.91 10.56
CA CYS A 185 -8.38 -4.88 10.18
C CYS A 185 -9.12 -3.69 10.78
N ALA A 186 -8.74 -3.29 12.00
CA ALA A 186 -9.51 -2.39 12.85
C ALA A 186 -9.82 -1.02 12.20
N ASP A 187 -8.85 -0.42 11.51
CA ASP A 187 -9.01 0.90 10.88
C ASP A 187 -10.08 0.93 9.77
N CYS A 188 -10.35 -0.23 9.13
CA CYS A 188 -11.38 -0.37 8.12
C CYS A 188 -12.71 -0.96 8.65
N HIS A 189 -12.70 -1.52 9.85
CA HIS A 189 -13.84 -2.23 10.42
C HIS A 189 -14.38 -1.58 11.71
N SER A 190 -13.94 -0.36 12.04
CA SER A 190 -14.46 0.43 13.16
C SER A 190 -14.44 1.92 12.86
N THR A 191 -15.07 2.72 13.73
CA THR A 191 -15.11 4.18 13.61
C THR A 191 -14.24 4.84 14.65
N ASN A 192 -13.38 5.78 14.24
CA ASN A 192 -12.44 6.51 15.10
C ASN A 192 -11.53 5.59 15.89
N LEU A 193 -10.86 4.70 15.17
CA LEU A 193 -9.86 3.82 15.78
C LEU A 193 -8.74 4.65 16.41
N GLN A 194 -8.37 4.28 17.64
CA GLN A 194 -7.15 4.70 18.29
C GLN A 194 -6.35 3.44 18.62
N LEU A 195 -5.28 3.19 17.87
CA LEU A 195 -4.48 1.97 18.00
C LEU A 195 -3.84 1.84 19.37
N ASN A 196 -3.32 2.96 19.90
CA ASN A 196 -2.66 3.05 21.21
C ASN A 196 -1.62 1.93 21.44
N PHE A 197 -0.84 1.62 20.39
CA PHE A 197 0.22 0.63 20.47
C PHE A 197 1.42 1.14 21.24
N ASN A 198 1.83 0.40 22.27
CA ASN A 198 3.05 0.67 23.02
C ASN A 198 4.19 -0.22 22.52
N HIS A 199 5.12 0.37 21.77
CA HIS A 199 6.26 -0.33 21.18
C HIS A 199 7.32 -0.81 22.19
N GLN A 200 7.31 -0.32 23.44
CA GLN A 200 8.27 -0.73 24.46
C GLN A 200 7.92 -2.09 25.08
N ASN A 201 6.64 -2.32 25.31
CA ASN A 201 6.15 -3.56 25.92
C ASN A 201 5.31 -4.42 24.95
N ASN A 202 5.18 -4.00 23.69
CA ASN A 202 4.46 -4.68 22.62
C ASN A 202 2.99 -4.96 23.00
N SER A 203 2.29 -3.94 23.50
CA SER A 203 0.91 -4.05 23.97
C SER A 203 -0.01 -3.02 23.30
N TYR A 204 -1.29 -3.33 23.26
CA TYR A 204 -2.34 -2.48 22.71
C TYR A 204 -3.29 -2.02 23.79
N GLN A 205 -3.79 -0.80 23.65
CA GLN A 205 -4.93 -0.23 24.37
C GLN A 205 -5.91 0.35 23.36
N THR A 206 -6.21 -0.43 22.32
CA THR A 206 -7.03 -0.02 21.20
C THR A 206 -8.44 0.35 21.64
N THR A 207 -8.92 1.50 21.16
CA THR A 207 -10.28 1.99 21.40
C THR A 207 -10.90 2.48 20.09
N TRP A 208 -12.21 2.55 20.05
CA TRP A 208 -13.02 3.08 18.94
C TRP A 208 -14.26 3.79 19.47
N THR A 209 -14.90 4.62 18.67
CA THR A 209 -16.18 5.28 19.03
C THR A 209 -17.34 4.36 18.73
N ASP A 210 -17.43 3.83 17.50
CA ASP A 210 -18.41 2.80 17.11
C ASP A 210 -17.68 1.56 16.63
N ILE A 211 -18.27 0.38 16.94
CA ILE A 211 -17.64 -0.92 16.64
C ILE A 211 -17.65 -1.23 15.15
N ASP A 212 -18.49 -0.60 14.37
CA ASP A 212 -18.70 -0.75 12.93
C ASP A 212 -18.23 0.50 12.14
N VAL A 213 -18.38 0.47 10.81
CA VAL A 213 -18.12 1.62 9.95
C VAL A 213 -19.37 2.50 9.91
N ASN A 214 -19.46 3.43 10.85
CA ASN A 214 -20.62 4.29 11.07
C ASN A 214 -20.49 5.64 10.32
N CYS A 215 -21.48 6.53 10.50
CA CYS A 215 -21.60 7.83 9.87
C CYS A 215 -20.30 8.66 9.95
N GLU A 216 -19.71 8.74 11.13
CA GLU A 216 -18.53 9.54 11.40
C GLU A 216 -17.24 8.97 10.78
N SER A 217 -17.22 7.72 10.30
CA SER A 217 -16.08 7.18 9.52
C SER A 217 -15.87 7.94 8.20
N CYS A 218 -16.99 8.40 7.59
CA CYS A 218 -16.97 9.12 6.32
C CYS A 218 -17.14 10.64 6.50
N HIS A 219 -17.99 11.07 7.45
CA HIS A 219 -18.33 12.47 7.66
C HIS A 219 -17.41 13.18 8.65
N GLY A 220 -16.57 12.42 9.37
CA GLY A 220 -15.73 12.93 10.45
C GLY A 220 -16.54 13.28 11.70
N PRO A 221 -15.88 13.83 12.75
CA PRO A 221 -16.49 14.10 14.04
C PRO A 221 -17.67 15.08 13.95
N GLY A 222 -18.82 14.65 14.47
CA GLY A 222 -20.12 15.32 14.32
C GLY A 222 -20.42 16.44 15.32
N SER A 223 -19.59 16.67 16.35
CA SER A 223 -19.94 17.59 17.45
C SER A 223 -20.23 19.03 17.00
N GLN A 224 -19.53 19.54 16.00
CA GLN A 224 -19.75 20.89 15.47
C GLN A 224 -21.00 20.93 14.57
N HIS A 225 -21.29 19.84 13.86
CA HIS A 225 -22.53 19.70 13.09
C HIS A 225 -23.77 19.68 13.97
N LEU A 226 -23.74 18.97 15.10
CA LEU A 226 -24.82 18.97 16.07
C LEU A 226 -25.11 20.38 16.61
N LYS A 227 -24.05 21.12 17.01
CA LYS A 227 -24.19 22.52 17.44
C LYS A 227 -24.76 23.42 16.34
N TRP A 228 -24.30 23.22 15.09
CA TRP A 228 -24.86 23.93 13.95
C TRP A 228 -26.36 23.61 13.75
N ALA A 229 -26.76 22.35 13.85
CA ALA A 229 -28.13 21.89 13.67
C ALA A 229 -29.09 22.41 14.78
N GLU A 230 -28.62 22.52 16.01
CA GLU A 230 -29.34 23.09 17.15
C GLU A 230 -29.53 24.59 17.03
N ASN A 231 -28.55 25.31 16.48
CA ASN A 231 -28.51 26.78 16.41
C ASN A 231 -28.88 27.33 15.02
N LYS A 232 -29.96 26.84 14.41
CA LYS A 232 -30.47 27.27 13.08
C LYS A 232 -30.96 28.75 13.07
N GLY A 233 -30.09 29.70 13.44
CA GLY A 233 -30.30 31.12 13.29
C GLY A 233 -29.92 31.63 11.90
N TYR A 234 -30.57 32.72 11.44
CA TYR A 234 -30.34 33.37 10.13
C TYR A 234 -28.89 33.80 9.86
N PHE A 235 -28.01 33.69 10.82
CA PHE A 235 -26.61 34.14 10.77
C PHE A 235 -25.58 33.03 10.98
N PHE A 236 -26.00 31.78 11.24
CA PHE A 236 -25.12 30.62 11.39
C PHE A 236 -24.99 29.89 10.05
N ASN A 237 -24.07 30.32 9.25
CA ASN A 237 -23.64 29.57 8.07
C ASN A 237 -22.23 29.11 8.32
N SER A 238 -22.05 27.99 9.03
CA SER A 238 -20.74 27.36 9.13
C SER A 238 -20.43 26.75 7.78
N GLU A 239 -19.18 26.85 7.37
CA GLU A 239 -18.68 26.13 6.20
C GLU A 239 -18.98 24.65 6.35
N ASN A 240 -19.50 24.02 5.28
CA ASN A 240 -19.85 22.60 5.26
C ASN A 240 -20.80 22.16 6.39
N TYR A 241 -21.74 23.04 6.81
CA TYR A 241 -22.73 22.71 7.86
C TYR A 241 -22.12 22.30 9.22
N GLY A 242 -20.87 22.69 9.50
CA GLY A 242 -20.14 22.27 10.69
C GLY A 242 -19.57 20.85 10.64
N LEU A 243 -19.71 20.15 9.51
CA LEU A 243 -19.05 18.86 9.28
C LEU A 243 -17.56 19.07 9.02
N TYR A 244 -16.76 18.18 9.59
CA TYR A 244 -15.31 18.20 9.44
C TYR A 244 -14.88 17.78 8.03
N VAL A 245 -15.53 16.75 7.47
CA VAL A 245 -15.24 16.23 6.13
C VAL A 245 -16.30 16.71 5.14
N ASN A 246 -15.87 17.27 4.01
CA ASN A 246 -16.77 17.67 2.93
C ASN A 246 -17.04 16.51 1.98
N THR A 247 -18.15 15.82 2.20
CA THR A 247 -18.63 14.71 1.33
C THR A 247 -19.38 15.19 0.09
N SER A 248 -19.61 16.50 -0.06
CA SER A 248 -20.31 17.11 -1.21
C SER A 248 -19.35 17.69 -2.26
N THR A 249 -18.05 17.34 -2.20
CA THR A 249 -17.07 17.81 -3.17
C THR A 249 -17.40 17.36 -4.59
N THR A 250 -17.23 18.26 -5.56
CA THR A 250 -17.38 17.95 -6.99
C THR A 250 -16.08 17.44 -7.62
N ASN A 251 -14.95 17.62 -6.94
CA ASN A 251 -13.67 17.10 -7.38
C ASN A 251 -13.64 15.57 -7.17
N ASN A 252 -13.43 14.81 -8.27
CA ASN A 252 -13.47 13.35 -8.19
C ASN A 252 -12.32 12.76 -7.36
N ALA A 253 -11.11 13.32 -7.45
CA ALA A 253 -9.97 12.84 -6.67
C ALA A 253 -10.23 13.01 -5.17
N GLU A 254 -10.68 14.21 -4.72
CA GLU A 254 -11.05 14.44 -3.33
C GLU A 254 -12.18 13.51 -2.87
N TYR A 255 -13.16 13.22 -3.75
CA TYR A 255 -14.25 12.30 -3.41
C TYR A 255 -13.76 10.85 -3.26
N VAL A 256 -12.93 10.39 -4.18
CA VAL A 256 -12.37 9.03 -4.16
C VAL A 256 -11.43 8.85 -2.96
N ASP A 257 -10.71 9.91 -2.57
CA ASP A 257 -9.84 9.93 -1.39
C ASP A 257 -10.60 9.70 -0.07
N LEU A 258 -11.89 10.08 0.00
CA LEU A 258 -12.73 9.77 1.17
C LEU A 258 -12.88 8.25 1.37
N CYS A 259 -13.06 7.51 0.29
CA CYS A 259 -13.24 6.05 0.32
C CYS A 259 -11.88 5.34 0.48
N ALA A 260 -10.82 5.95 -0.04
CA ALA A 260 -9.49 5.37 -0.07
C ALA A 260 -8.90 5.08 1.31
N ARG A 261 -9.36 5.75 2.36
CA ARG A 261 -8.93 5.49 3.74
C ARG A 261 -9.06 4.00 4.09
N CYS A 262 -10.17 3.36 3.72
CA CYS A 262 -10.41 1.93 3.94
C CYS A 262 -10.21 1.10 2.67
N HIS A 263 -10.53 1.65 1.49
CA HIS A 263 -10.49 0.95 0.21
C HIS A 263 -9.16 1.08 -0.54
N SER A 264 -8.03 1.29 0.17
CA SER A 264 -6.68 1.29 -0.41
C SER A 264 -5.70 0.44 0.39
N ARG A 265 -4.74 -0.18 -0.31
CA ARG A 265 -3.50 -0.65 0.32
C ARG A 265 -2.61 0.55 0.59
N ARG A 266 -2.10 0.69 1.82
CA ARG A 266 -1.47 1.94 2.24
C ARG A 266 -0.54 1.78 3.43
N THR A 267 0.29 2.78 3.65
CA THR A 267 0.99 3.00 4.92
C THR A 267 0.33 4.20 5.61
N ALA A 268 -0.32 3.98 6.75
CA ALA A 268 -0.88 5.04 7.56
C ALA A 268 0.22 5.79 8.34
N PHE A 269 0.01 7.09 8.60
CA PHE A 269 0.99 7.91 9.32
C PHE A 269 0.70 7.99 10.81
N ASN A 270 -0.57 8.00 11.19
CA ASN A 270 -1.08 8.05 12.57
C ASN A 270 -2.60 7.81 12.58
N ASP A 271 -3.21 7.88 13.77
CA ASP A 271 -4.67 7.82 13.99
C ASP A 271 -5.35 9.19 13.92
N ASP A 272 -4.62 10.26 13.60
CA ASP A 272 -5.18 11.62 13.61
C ASP A 272 -6.32 11.77 12.60
N LEU A 273 -7.25 12.66 12.95
CA LEU A 273 -8.33 13.07 12.07
C LEU A 273 -7.79 13.64 10.76
N PRO A 274 -8.42 13.30 9.63
CA PRO A 274 -8.07 13.91 8.35
C PRO A 274 -8.29 15.44 8.40
N GLN A 275 -7.22 16.20 8.48
CA GLN A 275 -7.25 17.68 8.45
C GLN A 275 -7.16 18.25 7.03
N SER A 276 -6.99 17.39 6.03
CA SER A 276 -6.79 17.74 4.63
C SER A 276 -7.65 16.87 3.74
N ARG A 277 -7.99 17.38 2.56
CA ARG A 277 -8.76 16.66 1.55
C ARG A 277 -7.94 15.62 0.80
N SER A 278 -6.62 15.73 0.80
CA SER A 278 -5.74 14.76 0.13
C SER A 278 -5.37 13.61 1.05
N ILE A 279 -5.57 12.39 0.56
CA ILE A 279 -5.17 11.15 1.25
C ILE A 279 -3.68 11.14 1.61
N TYR A 280 -2.84 11.78 0.82
CA TYR A 280 -1.38 11.84 1.02
C TYR A 280 -0.95 12.67 2.25
N ASN A 281 -1.88 13.31 2.94
CA ASN A 281 -1.61 13.95 4.24
C ASN A 281 -1.89 13.03 5.44
N HIS A 282 -2.50 11.85 5.21
CA HIS A 282 -2.88 10.87 6.25
C HIS A 282 -2.18 9.54 6.06
N MET A 283 -1.94 9.17 4.82
CA MET A 283 -1.33 7.89 4.45
C MET A 283 -0.67 7.98 3.07
N ASN A 284 0.12 6.97 2.75
CA ASN A 284 0.73 6.80 1.44
C ASN A 284 0.15 5.55 0.77
N PRO A 285 -0.76 5.68 -0.21
CA PRO A 285 -1.28 4.55 -0.97
C PRO A 285 -0.17 3.82 -1.74
N SER A 286 -0.29 2.49 -1.83
CA SER A 286 0.62 1.67 -2.63
C SER A 286 0.40 1.90 -4.12
N LEU A 287 1.49 1.90 -4.89
CA LEU A 287 1.42 1.90 -6.34
C LEU A 287 0.97 0.52 -6.86
N PRO A 288 0.33 0.45 -8.05
CA PRO A 288 -0.11 -0.81 -8.66
C PRO A 288 1.07 -1.57 -9.29
N MET A 289 1.92 -2.15 -8.44
CA MET A 289 3.13 -2.86 -8.84
C MET A 289 3.24 -4.23 -8.18
N GLU A 290 4.09 -5.09 -8.73
CA GLU A 290 4.42 -6.37 -8.12
C GLU A 290 4.98 -6.20 -6.69
N PRO A 291 4.69 -7.13 -5.77
CA PRO A 291 3.89 -8.36 -5.94
C PRO A 291 2.37 -8.17 -5.74
N LEU A 292 1.85 -6.97 -5.53
CA LEU A 292 0.43 -6.72 -5.25
C LEU A 292 -0.44 -6.76 -6.51
N PHE A 293 0.13 -6.38 -7.65
CA PHE A 293 -0.52 -6.34 -8.95
C PHE A 293 0.28 -7.14 -9.98
N PHE A 294 -0.40 -7.61 -11.01
CA PHE A 294 0.28 -8.06 -12.22
C PHE A 294 0.96 -6.87 -12.92
N ILE A 295 1.97 -7.14 -13.75
CA ILE A 295 2.73 -6.11 -14.46
C ILE A 295 1.86 -5.19 -15.33
N ASP A 296 0.71 -5.67 -15.77
CA ASP A 296 -0.28 -4.89 -16.53
C ASP A 296 -1.22 -4.09 -15.62
N GLY A 297 -1.03 -4.13 -14.30
CA GLY A 297 -1.80 -3.42 -13.29
C GLY A 297 -3.13 -4.07 -12.92
N GLN A 298 -3.41 -5.32 -13.32
CA GLN A 298 -4.52 -6.10 -12.76
C GLN A 298 -4.22 -6.49 -11.32
N ILE A 299 -5.25 -6.56 -10.47
CA ILE A 299 -5.08 -6.97 -9.06
C ILE A 299 -4.59 -8.43 -8.99
N LEU A 300 -3.51 -8.65 -8.23
CA LEU A 300 -2.96 -9.98 -7.93
C LEU A 300 -3.24 -10.40 -6.50
N GLU A 301 -2.90 -9.57 -5.53
CA GLU A 301 -3.12 -9.79 -4.11
C GLU A 301 -4.30 -8.98 -3.58
N GLU A 302 -4.63 -9.11 -2.30
CA GLU A 302 -5.71 -8.34 -1.68
C GLU A 302 -5.29 -6.88 -1.52
N ASP A 303 -5.65 -6.03 -2.49
CA ASP A 303 -5.21 -4.64 -2.57
C ASP A 303 -6.37 -3.64 -2.75
N TYR A 304 -7.58 -4.04 -2.49
CA TYR A 304 -8.78 -3.21 -2.55
C TYR A 304 -8.97 -2.49 -3.91
N VAL A 305 -9.82 -1.45 -3.95
CA VAL A 305 -10.26 -0.90 -5.24
C VAL A 305 -9.59 0.42 -5.65
N TYR A 306 -8.98 1.14 -4.71
CA TYR A 306 -8.46 2.49 -4.97
C TYR A 306 -7.40 2.51 -6.08
N ALA A 307 -6.34 1.72 -5.94
CA ALA A 307 -5.25 1.72 -6.91
C ALA A 307 -5.69 1.16 -8.28
N SER A 308 -6.65 0.23 -8.31
CA SER A 308 -7.28 -0.22 -9.56
C SER A 308 -8.10 0.88 -10.21
N PHE A 309 -8.97 1.54 -9.45
CA PHE A 309 -9.87 2.56 -9.98
C PHE A 309 -9.10 3.78 -10.51
N THR A 310 -8.10 4.25 -9.77
CA THR A 310 -7.28 5.40 -10.17
C THR A 310 -6.36 5.14 -11.36
N GLN A 311 -6.25 3.89 -11.85
CA GLN A 311 -5.67 3.55 -13.15
C GLN A 311 -6.66 3.68 -14.30
N SER A 312 -7.96 3.78 -14.03
CA SER A 312 -8.99 3.71 -15.06
C SER A 312 -9.15 5.03 -15.82
N LYS A 313 -9.53 4.93 -17.11
CA LYS A 313 -9.95 6.11 -17.87
C LYS A 313 -11.21 6.75 -17.30
N MET A 314 -12.07 6.00 -16.59
CA MET A 314 -13.25 6.55 -15.95
C MET A 314 -12.87 7.55 -14.85
N PHE A 315 -11.89 7.23 -14.02
CA PHE A 315 -11.35 8.16 -13.04
C PHE A 315 -10.81 9.43 -13.69
N MET A 316 -10.09 9.31 -14.81
CA MET A 316 -9.57 10.45 -15.56
C MET A 316 -10.68 11.31 -16.22
N HIS A 317 -11.90 10.78 -16.34
CA HIS A 317 -13.09 11.48 -16.84
C HIS A 317 -14.09 11.81 -15.73
N ASP A 318 -13.60 12.14 -14.55
CA ASP A 318 -14.35 12.65 -13.40
C ASP A 318 -15.41 11.69 -12.81
N VAL A 319 -15.36 10.40 -13.12
CA VAL A 319 -16.24 9.39 -12.50
C VAL A 319 -15.83 9.17 -11.04
N LYS A 320 -16.84 9.04 -10.16
CA LYS A 320 -16.70 8.85 -8.72
C LYS A 320 -17.40 7.57 -8.26
N CYS A 321 -17.11 7.15 -7.04
CA CYS A 321 -17.71 5.95 -6.46
C CYS A 321 -19.23 6.00 -6.42
N ASN A 322 -19.81 7.17 -6.09
CA ASN A 322 -21.26 7.36 -6.00
C ASN A 322 -21.99 7.48 -7.35
N ASP A 323 -21.27 7.52 -8.47
CA ASP A 323 -21.88 7.41 -9.79
C ASP A 323 -22.34 5.96 -10.09
N CYS A 324 -21.81 4.99 -9.32
CA CYS A 324 -22.16 3.57 -9.44
C CYS A 324 -22.78 2.99 -8.16
N HIS A 325 -22.40 3.50 -6.97
CA HIS A 325 -22.82 2.96 -5.68
C HIS A 325 -23.65 3.97 -4.89
N ASN A 326 -24.72 3.50 -4.22
CA ASN A 326 -25.29 4.21 -3.09
C ASN A 326 -24.32 4.01 -1.91
N VAL A 327 -23.64 5.07 -1.49
CA VAL A 327 -22.54 5.01 -0.52
C VAL A 327 -22.97 4.61 0.89
N HIS A 328 -24.25 4.81 1.25
CA HIS A 328 -24.78 4.39 2.54
C HIS A 328 -25.10 2.89 2.55
N SER A 329 -25.71 2.35 1.51
CA SER A 329 -26.07 0.93 1.43
C SER A 329 -24.96 0.05 0.82
N GLY A 330 -23.94 0.62 0.19
CA GLY A 330 -22.93 -0.10 -0.59
C GLY A 330 -23.46 -0.69 -1.91
N LYS A 331 -24.78 -0.70 -2.14
CA LYS A 331 -25.40 -1.33 -3.30
C LYS A 331 -25.21 -0.49 -4.56
N LEU A 332 -25.27 -1.18 -5.72
CA LEU A 332 -25.30 -0.50 -7.02
C LEU A 332 -26.60 0.32 -7.15
N ILE A 333 -26.51 1.51 -7.75
CA ILE A 333 -27.65 2.40 -7.99
C ILE A 333 -28.57 1.91 -9.12
N LEU A 334 -28.04 1.08 -10.03
CA LEU A 334 -28.74 0.42 -11.12
C LEU A 334 -28.24 -1.01 -11.29
N GLU A 335 -29.10 -1.90 -11.79
CA GLU A 335 -28.77 -3.31 -12.01
C GLU A 335 -28.24 -3.57 -13.41
N GLY A 336 -27.32 -4.54 -13.52
CA GLY A 336 -26.78 -5.07 -14.77
C GLY A 336 -26.15 -3.99 -15.65
N ASN A 337 -26.31 -4.12 -16.97
CA ASN A 337 -25.75 -3.19 -17.95
C ASN A 337 -26.31 -1.77 -17.84
N SER A 338 -27.51 -1.57 -17.25
CA SER A 338 -28.10 -0.24 -17.06
C SER A 338 -27.17 0.71 -16.30
N LEU A 339 -26.35 0.18 -15.40
CA LEU A 339 -25.36 0.96 -14.66
C LEU A 339 -24.33 1.61 -15.60
N CYS A 340 -23.81 0.86 -16.56
CA CYS A 340 -22.82 1.34 -17.52
C CYS A 340 -23.43 2.21 -18.60
N LEU A 341 -24.67 1.90 -18.99
CA LEU A 341 -25.41 2.58 -20.05
C LEU A 341 -25.94 3.97 -19.66
N GLN A 342 -25.74 4.41 -18.42
CA GLN A 342 -25.96 5.82 -18.04
C GLN A 342 -25.03 6.77 -18.84
N CYS A 343 -23.82 6.31 -19.17
CA CYS A 343 -22.80 7.10 -19.86
C CYS A 343 -22.43 6.49 -21.23
N HIS A 344 -22.48 5.15 -21.37
CA HIS A 344 -22.11 4.45 -22.59
C HIS A 344 -23.32 4.22 -23.50
N GLN A 345 -23.17 4.51 -24.80
CA GLN A 345 -24.27 4.39 -25.77
C GLN A 345 -24.70 2.93 -25.98
N SER A 346 -25.94 2.59 -25.62
CA SER A 346 -26.45 1.20 -25.68
C SER A 346 -26.39 0.61 -27.08
N GLN A 347 -26.70 1.39 -28.14
CA GLN A 347 -26.67 0.94 -29.51
C GLN A 347 -25.28 0.50 -29.97
N VAL A 348 -24.22 1.03 -29.34
CA VAL A 348 -22.83 0.68 -29.65
C VAL A 348 -22.37 -0.46 -28.77
N TYR A 349 -22.51 -0.32 -27.45
CA TYR A 349 -21.83 -1.17 -26.48
C TYR A 349 -22.67 -2.32 -25.96
N ASP A 350 -24.02 -2.19 -25.90
CA ASP A 350 -24.92 -3.27 -25.50
C ASP A 350 -25.51 -3.98 -26.74
N SER A 351 -24.65 -4.45 -27.59
CA SER A 351 -25.03 -5.05 -28.87
C SER A 351 -24.20 -6.28 -29.20
N PRO A 352 -24.76 -7.26 -29.97
CA PRO A 352 -24.03 -8.45 -30.44
C PRO A 352 -22.79 -8.11 -31.29
N ARG A 353 -22.68 -6.90 -31.80
CA ARG A 353 -21.50 -6.44 -32.56
C ARG A 353 -20.34 -6.01 -31.65
N HIS A 354 -20.66 -5.76 -30.35
CA HIS A 354 -19.63 -5.44 -29.35
C HIS A 354 -19.28 -6.66 -28.50
N HIS A 355 -20.27 -7.31 -27.87
CA HIS A 355 -19.96 -8.39 -26.94
C HIS A 355 -19.80 -9.77 -27.59
N PHE A 356 -20.34 -10.00 -28.81
CA PHE A 356 -20.26 -11.26 -29.60
C PHE A 356 -20.74 -12.50 -28.86
N HIS A 357 -21.57 -12.35 -27.82
CA HIS A 357 -22.13 -13.42 -27.03
C HIS A 357 -23.64 -13.54 -27.23
N LYS A 358 -24.16 -14.72 -26.92
CA LYS A 358 -25.59 -15.03 -26.96
C LYS A 358 -26.33 -14.26 -25.86
N SER A 359 -27.50 -13.75 -26.19
CA SER A 359 -28.40 -13.09 -25.27
C SER A 359 -29.10 -14.09 -24.34
N LYS A 360 -29.64 -13.60 -23.23
CA LYS A 360 -30.43 -14.39 -22.30
C LYS A 360 -31.67 -14.96 -23.02
N GLY A 361 -31.87 -16.26 -22.86
CA GLY A 361 -32.99 -17.00 -23.53
C GLY A 361 -32.65 -17.65 -24.88
N GLU A 362 -31.46 -17.39 -25.43
CA GLU A 362 -30.99 -18.15 -26.60
C GLU A 362 -30.47 -19.52 -26.20
N GLU A 363 -30.54 -20.51 -27.14
CA GLU A 363 -29.99 -21.85 -26.92
C GLU A 363 -28.47 -21.82 -26.70
N GLY A 364 -27.99 -22.42 -25.63
CA GLY A 364 -26.55 -22.49 -25.31
C GLY A 364 -26.26 -23.40 -24.13
N LYS A 365 -24.99 -23.47 -23.76
CA LYS A 365 -24.53 -24.18 -22.56
C LYS A 365 -24.04 -23.17 -21.54
N SER A 366 -24.47 -23.35 -20.29
CA SER A 366 -23.89 -22.67 -19.15
C SER A 366 -22.45 -23.13 -18.93
N LEU A 367 -21.63 -22.26 -18.43
CA LEU A 367 -20.23 -22.52 -18.10
C LEU A 367 -20.01 -22.33 -16.58
N VAL A 368 -18.92 -22.87 -16.07
CA VAL A 368 -18.45 -22.59 -14.71
C VAL A 368 -17.18 -21.75 -14.84
N SER A 369 -17.21 -20.57 -14.23
CA SER A 369 -16.06 -19.66 -14.26
C SER A 369 -14.88 -20.23 -13.45
N TYR A 370 -13.70 -19.62 -13.62
CA TYR A 370 -12.52 -19.92 -12.81
C TYR A 370 -12.80 -19.78 -11.28
N ALA A 371 -13.66 -18.85 -10.90
CA ALA A 371 -14.06 -18.63 -9.51
C ALA A 371 -15.18 -19.58 -9.02
N GLY A 372 -15.56 -20.60 -9.81
CA GLY A 372 -16.64 -21.51 -9.46
C GLY A 372 -18.05 -20.94 -9.68
N ILE A 373 -18.18 -19.74 -10.27
CA ILE A 373 -19.47 -19.08 -10.49
C ILE A 373 -20.15 -19.67 -11.72
N GLN A 374 -21.43 -20.02 -11.58
CA GLN A 374 -22.26 -20.49 -12.70
C GLN A 374 -22.55 -19.34 -13.66
N MET A 375 -22.11 -19.46 -14.90
CA MET A 375 -22.27 -18.48 -15.98
C MET A 375 -23.36 -18.97 -16.94
N GLU A 376 -24.55 -18.44 -16.79
CA GLU A 376 -25.69 -18.79 -17.64
C GLU A 376 -25.57 -18.20 -19.05
N VAL A 377 -26.35 -18.69 -20.00
CA VAL A 377 -26.46 -18.07 -21.31
C VAL A 377 -27.00 -16.66 -21.16
N GLY A 378 -26.26 -15.70 -21.65
CA GLY A 378 -26.50 -14.27 -21.45
C GLY A 378 -25.47 -13.59 -20.54
N SER A 379 -24.82 -14.32 -19.62
CA SER A 379 -23.78 -13.70 -18.77
C SER A 379 -22.64 -13.05 -19.56
N GLY A 380 -22.31 -13.58 -20.74
CA GLY A 380 -21.29 -13.01 -21.63
C GLY A 380 -21.69 -11.67 -22.27
N THR A 381 -22.94 -11.23 -22.15
CA THR A 381 -23.39 -9.90 -22.60
C THR A 381 -23.26 -8.83 -21.52
N GLU A 382 -22.98 -9.22 -20.28
CA GLU A 382 -22.82 -8.28 -19.17
C GLU A 382 -21.45 -7.59 -19.23
N CYS A 383 -21.44 -6.27 -19.24
CA CYS A 383 -20.25 -5.43 -19.36
C CYS A 383 -19.18 -5.80 -18.33
N ILE A 384 -19.61 -6.04 -17.09
CA ILE A 384 -18.72 -6.34 -15.96
C ILE A 384 -17.92 -7.63 -16.12
N HIS A 385 -18.39 -8.61 -16.87
CA HIS A 385 -17.69 -9.87 -17.05
C HIS A 385 -16.47 -9.77 -17.98
N CYS A 386 -16.46 -8.74 -18.85
CA CYS A 386 -15.33 -8.47 -19.74
C CYS A 386 -14.43 -7.34 -19.25
N HIS A 387 -15.03 -6.28 -18.66
CA HIS A 387 -14.33 -5.06 -18.30
C HIS A 387 -13.95 -4.96 -16.83
N MET A 388 -14.58 -5.76 -15.96
CA MET A 388 -14.33 -5.84 -14.52
C MET A 388 -14.23 -7.31 -14.08
N HIS A 389 -13.44 -8.10 -14.80
CA HIS A 389 -13.25 -9.49 -14.38
C HIS A 389 -12.58 -9.51 -12.98
N GLY A 390 -12.97 -10.48 -12.17
CA GLY A 390 -12.53 -10.55 -10.80
C GLY A 390 -11.81 -11.84 -10.46
N ARG A 391 -11.49 -11.99 -9.20
CA ARG A 391 -10.89 -13.19 -8.63
C ARG A 391 -11.36 -13.40 -7.19
N ASN A 392 -11.19 -14.60 -6.66
CA ASN A 392 -11.47 -14.89 -5.27
C ASN A 392 -10.32 -14.42 -4.39
N PHE A 393 -10.66 -13.66 -3.36
CA PHE A 393 -9.80 -13.32 -2.22
C PHE A 393 -10.29 -14.07 -0.99
N MET A 394 -9.45 -14.25 0.01
CA MET A 394 -9.80 -14.92 1.26
C MET A 394 -10.53 -16.27 1.04
N GLY A 395 -10.22 -16.97 -0.06
CA GLY A 395 -10.81 -18.25 -0.45
C GLY A 395 -12.13 -18.15 -1.19
N VAL A 396 -13.10 -17.37 -0.73
CA VAL A 396 -14.51 -17.39 -1.19
C VAL A 396 -15.05 -16.03 -1.65
N ASP A 397 -14.35 -14.93 -1.37
CA ASP A 397 -14.82 -13.58 -1.65
C ASP A 397 -14.42 -13.14 -3.06
N TYR A 398 -15.37 -13.22 -4.01
CA TYR A 398 -15.15 -12.85 -5.40
C TYR A 398 -15.28 -11.33 -5.60
N ARG A 399 -14.16 -10.65 -5.78
CA ARG A 399 -14.11 -9.20 -6.00
C ARG A 399 -13.81 -8.85 -7.45
N LYS A 400 -14.46 -7.81 -7.96
CA LYS A 400 -14.29 -7.25 -9.29
C LYS A 400 -13.12 -6.26 -9.34
N ASP A 401 -12.32 -6.32 -10.40
CA ASP A 401 -11.25 -5.34 -10.66
C ASP A 401 -11.86 -4.04 -11.20
N HIS A 402 -11.59 -2.91 -10.54
CA HIS A 402 -12.12 -1.59 -10.87
C HIS A 402 -11.25 -0.79 -11.86
N SER A 403 -10.29 -1.42 -12.51
CA SER A 403 -9.47 -0.78 -13.55
C SER A 403 -10.18 -0.64 -14.90
N PHE A 404 -11.35 -1.26 -15.07
CA PHE A 404 -12.21 -1.17 -16.26
C PHE A 404 -11.47 -1.43 -17.57
N ARG A 405 -10.84 -2.57 -17.68
CA ARG A 405 -9.93 -2.92 -18.79
C ARG A 405 -10.67 -3.43 -20.01
N ILE A 406 -10.02 -3.30 -21.15
CA ILE A 406 -10.39 -4.08 -22.34
C ILE A 406 -9.69 -5.45 -22.30
N PRO A 407 -10.32 -6.53 -22.78
CA PRO A 407 -9.67 -7.85 -22.84
C PRO A 407 -8.42 -7.84 -23.75
N ARG A 408 -7.28 -8.25 -23.19
CA ARG A 408 -5.96 -8.26 -23.86
C ARG A 408 -5.30 -9.65 -23.76
N PRO A 409 -5.86 -10.69 -24.47
CA PRO A 409 -5.26 -12.03 -24.46
C PRO A 409 -3.88 -12.12 -25.11
N ASP A 410 -3.48 -11.12 -25.89
CA ASP A 410 -2.11 -10.95 -26.37
C ASP A 410 -1.13 -10.73 -25.22
N LEU A 411 -1.46 -9.87 -24.26
CA LEU A 411 -0.64 -9.67 -23.06
C LEU A 411 -0.62 -10.94 -22.18
N SER A 412 -1.69 -11.74 -22.19
CA SER A 412 -1.69 -13.02 -21.47
C SER A 412 -0.69 -14.00 -22.05
N ILE A 413 -0.50 -14.02 -23.36
CA ILE A 413 0.50 -14.86 -24.04
C ILE A 413 1.91 -14.35 -23.74
N GLU A 414 2.11 -13.03 -23.83
CA GLU A 414 3.42 -12.42 -23.72
C GLU A 414 3.92 -12.31 -22.27
N LEU A 415 3.02 -11.94 -21.33
CA LEU A 415 3.35 -11.56 -19.95
C LEU A 415 2.81 -12.54 -18.91
N GLY A 416 1.98 -13.50 -19.30
CA GLY A 416 1.37 -14.44 -18.36
C GLY A 416 0.25 -13.86 -17.50
N VAL A 417 -0.24 -12.65 -17.80
CA VAL A 417 -1.32 -12.00 -17.06
C VAL A 417 -2.69 -12.62 -17.40
N PRO A 418 -3.68 -12.59 -16.50
CA PRO A 418 -5.01 -13.13 -16.78
C PRO A 418 -5.76 -12.31 -17.82
N ASN A 419 -6.76 -12.92 -18.48
CA ASN A 419 -7.72 -12.21 -19.34
C ASN A 419 -9.16 -12.64 -19.08
N ALA A 420 -10.10 -11.76 -19.38
CA ALA A 420 -11.51 -11.96 -19.14
C ALA A 420 -12.12 -13.17 -19.84
N CYS A 421 -11.65 -13.53 -21.05
CA CYS A 421 -12.21 -14.65 -21.81
C CYS A 421 -12.00 -16.00 -21.10
N ASN A 422 -10.77 -16.22 -20.60
CA ASN A 422 -10.41 -17.48 -19.94
C ASN A 422 -10.96 -17.58 -18.50
N GLN A 423 -11.53 -16.51 -17.96
CA GLN A 423 -12.27 -16.55 -16.69
C GLN A 423 -13.54 -17.43 -16.82
N CYS A 424 -14.22 -17.40 -17.96
CA CYS A 424 -15.40 -18.21 -18.24
C CYS A 424 -15.10 -19.41 -19.13
N HIS A 425 -14.24 -19.23 -20.15
CA HIS A 425 -13.82 -20.30 -21.06
C HIS A 425 -12.57 -21.00 -20.53
N THR A 426 -12.69 -21.59 -19.33
CA THR A 426 -11.57 -22.18 -18.56
C THR A 426 -10.87 -23.35 -19.26
N ASN A 427 -11.53 -24.01 -20.22
CA ASN A 427 -10.99 -25.09 -21.02
C ASN A 427 -10.33 -24.64 -22.34
N GLN A 428 -10.24 -23.33 -22.59
CA GLN A 428 -9.62 -22.76 -23.77
C GLN A 428 -8.26 -22.11 -23.43
N THR A 429 -7.42 -21.94 -24.47
CA THR A 429 -6.09 -21.32 -24.31
C THR A 429 -6.13 -19.81 -24.56
N ASN A 430 -5.06 -19.11 -24.19
CA ASN A 430 -4.91 -17.67 -24.49
C ASN A 430 -4.88 -17.41 -25.99
N GLU A 431 -4.30 -18.32 -26.80
CA GLU A 431 -4.29 -18.24 -28.27
C GLU A 431 -5.70 -18.36 -28.87
N TRP A 432 -6.54 -19.21 -28.27
CA TRP A 432 -7.96 -19.28 -28.65
C TRP A 432 -8.64 -17.93 -28.38
N SER A 433 -8.45 -17.33 -27.23
CA SER A 433 -9.00 -16.02 -26.88
C SER A 433 -8.49 -14.93 -27.84
N LEU A 434 -7.20 -14.90 -28.12
CA LEU A 434 -6.58 -13.96 -29.05
C LEU A 434 -7.14 -14.10 -30.48
N LYS A 435 -7.33 -15.33 -30.95
CA LYS A 435 -7.93 -15.60 -32.27
C LYS A 435 -9.31 -14.95 -32.40
N TYR A 436 -10.17 -15.05 -31.35
CA TYR A 436 -11.50 -14.46 -31.40
C TYR A 436 -11.47 -12.95 -31.25
N VAL A 437 -10.65 -12.39 -30.37
CA VAL A 437 -10.48 -10.95 -30.21
C VAL A 437 -9.94 -10.33 -31.52
N ASN A 438 -8.98 -10.98 -32.20
CA ASN A 438 -8.48 -10.52 -33.51
C ASN A 438 -9.55 -10.58 -34.59
N ARG A 439 -10.37 -11.63 -34.60
CA ARG A 439 -11.48 -11.77 -35.55
C ARG A 439 -12.54 -10.67 -35.37
N TRP A 440 -12.81 -10.25 -34.13
CA TRP A 440 -13.86 -9.29 -33.79
C TRP A 440 -13.40 -7.84 -33.90
N TYR A 441 -12.18 -7.53 -33.45
CA TYR A 441 -11.68 -6.17 -33.29
C TYR A 441 -10.43 -5.87 -34.14
N GLY A 442 -9.94 -6.82 -34.91
CA GLY A 442 -8.72 -6.68 -35.70
C GLY A 442 -7.44 -7.00 -34.92
N GLU A 443 -6.33 -7.09 -35.64
CA GLU A 443 -5.03 -7.46 -35.07
C GLU A 443 -4.31 -6.32 -34.36
N ASN A 444 -4.56 -5.07 -34.79
CA ASN A 444 -3.94 -3.89 -34.17
C ASN A 444 -4.52 -3.63 -32.78
N LYS A 445 -3.70 -3.81 -31.75
CA LYS A 445 -4.05 -3.52 -30.37
C LYS A 445 -3.46 -2.16 -29.96
N PRO A 446 -4.16 -1.40 -29.11
CA PRO A 446 -3.55 -0.20 -28.53
C PRO A 446 -2.33 -0.61 -27.69
N PHE A 447 -1.30 0.22 -27.75
CA PHE A 447 -0.12 0.06 -26.91
C PHE A 447 -0.49 0.04 -25.41
N HIS A 448 0.20 -0.80 -24.64
CA HIS A 448 0.00 -0.93 -23.18
C HIS A 448 1.30 -0.72 -22.43
N PHE A 449 1.24 0.01 -21.32
CA PHE A 449 2.44 0.32 -20.51
C PHE A 449 3.19 -0.92 -20.00
N ALA A 450 2.50 -2.05 -19.80
CA ALA A 450 3.09 -3.32 -19.36
C ALA A 450 4.16 -3.84 -20.33
N GLU A 451 4.01 -3.58 -21.63
CA GLU A 451 5.00 -3.99 -22.64
C GLU A 451 6.35 -3.30 -22.38
N VAL A 452 6.31 -2.02 -21.98
CA VAL A 452 7.52 -1.26 -21.65
C VAL A 452 8.09 -1.65 -20.29
N LEU A 453 7.23 -1.87 -19.28
CA LEU A 453 7.69 -2.35 -17.97
C LEU A 453 8.43 -3.69 -18.09
N ASN A 454 7.88 -4.62 -18.88
CA ASN A 454 8.53 -5.91 -19.16
C ASN A 454 9.88 -5.73 -19.89
N SER A 455 9.96 -4.81 -20.86
CA SER A 455 11.21 -4.48 -21.52
C SER A 455 12.22 -3.87 -20.56
N ALA A 456 11.78 -3.01 -19.64
CA ALA A 456 12.64 -2.41 -18.61
C ALA A 456 13.15 -3.46 -17.61
N GLN A 457 12.32 -4.39 -17.15
CA GLN A 457 12.75 -5.51 -16.32
C GLN A 457 13.81 -6.40 -16.99
N LYS A 458 13.75 -6.52 -18.33
CA LYS A 458 14.76 -7.23 -19.14
C LYS A 458 15.99 -6.39 -19.47
N ASN A 459 16.07 -5.15 -18.99
CA ASN A 459 17.14 -4.19 -19.30
C ASN A 459 17.31 -3.91 -20.81
N GLU A 460 16.23 -3.87 -21.56
CA GLU A 460 16.26 -3.53 -22.98
C GLU A 460 16.53 -2.02 -23.17
N LYS A 461 17.52 -1.66 -23.99
CA LYS A 461 17.97 -0.26 -24.17
C LYS A 461 16.86 0.71 -24.63
N SER A 462 15.86 0.21 -25.36
CA SER A 462 14.74 1.02 -25.85
C SER A 462 13.67 1.32 -24.80
N ALA A 463 13.73 0.67 -23.63
CA ALA A 463 12.69 0.81 -22.60
C ALA A 463 12.66 2.23 -22.00
N ASP A 464 13.83 2.82 -21.72
CA ASP A 464 13.89 4.15 -21.08
C ASP A 464 13.24 5.26 -21.92
N GLU A 465 13.40 5.26 -23.24
CA GLU A 465 12.76 6.25 -24.12
C GLU A 465 11.24 6.16 -24.02
N LYS A 466 10.70 4.95 -24.11
CA LYS A 466 9.25 4.72 -24.01
C LYS A 466 8.71 4.99 -22.61
N LEU A 467 9.48 4.68 -21.55
CA LEU A 467 9.10 5.06 -20.19
C LEU A 467 8.98 6.59 -20.05
N ARG A 468 9.94 7.35 -20.59
CA ARG A 468 9.90 8.82 -20.57
C ARG A 468 8.68 9.35 -21.32
N GLU A 469 8.30 8.76 -22.46
CA GLU A 469 7.09 9.12 -23.20
C GLU A 469 5.84 8.93 -22.31
N ILE A 470 5.69 7.78 -21.64
CA ILE A 470 4.56 7.51 -20.73
C ILE A 470 4.54 8.50 -19.56
N ILE A 471 5.69 8.77 -18.95
CA ILE A 471 5.78 9.66 -17.78
C ILE A 471 5.35 11.09 -18.13
N THR A 472 5.65 11.55 -19.34
CA THR A 472 5.32 12.91 -19.80
C THR A 472 3.93 13.03 -20.43
N ASP A 473 3.28 11.92 -20.79
CA ASP A 473 1.95 11.92 -21.40
C ASP A 473 0.85 11.95 -20.33
N GLU A 474 0.15 13.08 -20.22
CA GLU A 474 -0.97 13.27 -19.28
C GLU A 474 -2.21 12.40 -19.59
N LEU A 475 -2.26 11.72 -20.72
CA LEU A 475 -3.30 10.73 -21.03
C LEU A 475 -3.12 9.42 -20.24
N TYR A 476 -1.97 9.24 -19.58
CA TYR A 476 -1.78 8.15 -18.61
C TYR A 476 -2.07 8.62 -17.19
N PRO A 477 -2.77 7.80 -16.38
CA PRO A 477 -3.05 8.10 -14.99
C PRO A 477 -1.76 8.35 -14.17
N SER A 478 -1.84 9.23 -13.18
CA SER A 478 -0.67 9.62 -12.37
C SER A 478 0.01 8.44 -11.66
N ASN A 479 -0.74 7.41 -11.25
CA ASN A 479 -0.17 6.21 -10.62
C ASN A 479 0.58 5.31 -11.62
N VAL A 480 0.16 5.25 -12.90
CA VAL A 480 0.91 4.55 -13.96
C VAL A 480 2.19 5.31 -14.29
N ARG A 481 2.11 6.64 -14.40
CA ARG A 481 3.29 7.51 -14.61
C ARG A 481 4.28 7.39 -13.45
N SER A 482 3.78 7.38 -12.22
CA SER A 482 4.57 7.16 -10.99
C SER A 482 5.25 5.80 -10.97
N LEU A 483 4.55 4.76 -11.42
CA LEU A 483 5.11 3.41 -11.55
C LEU A 483 6.26 3.40 -12.57
N CYS A 484 6.08 4.03 -13.75
CA CYS A 484 7.12 4.09 -14.79
C CYS A 484 8.40 4.79 -14.31
N ILE A 485 8.31 5.79 -13.43
CA ILE A 485 9.49 6.45 -12.84
C ILE A 485 10.38 5.46 -12.09
N GLN A 486 9.80 4.44 -11.41
CA GLN A 486 10.56 3.44 -10.65
C GLN A 486 11.41 2.51 -11.54
N TYR A 487 11.10 2.44 -12.82
CA TYR A 487 11.80 1.57 -13.79
C TYR A 487 12.81 2.33 -14.65
N LEU A 488 12.94 3.65 -14.52
CA LEU A 488 13.93 4.44 -15.27
C LEU A 488 15.36 4.07 -14.88
N ASN A 489 16.21 3.97 -15.88
CA ASN A 489 17.65 3.81 -15.65
C ASN A 489 18.27 5.15 -15.22
N VAL A 490 18.61 5.25 -13.95
CA VAL A 490 19.20 6.47 -13.34
C VAL A 490 20.60 6.82 -13.89
N SER A 491 21.25 5.90 -14.62
CA SER A 491 22.53 6.18 -15.29
C SER A 491 22.36 6.88 -16.63
N ASP A 492 21.13 6.89 -17.20
CA ASP A 492 20.81 7.67 -18.41
C ASP A 492 20.56 9.14 -18.05
N SER A 493 21.25 10.06 -18.70
CA SER A 493 21.16 11.49 -18.39
C SER A 493 19.76 12.08 -18.61
N SER A 494 19.05 11.63 -19.66
CA SER A 494 17.70 12.10 -19.96
C SER A 494 16.68 11.58 -18.95
N SER A 495 16.82 10.32 -18.52
CA SER A 495 16.01 9.73 -17.45
C SER A 495 16.27 10.44 -16.11
N ASN A 496 17.53 10.73 -15.79
CA ASN A 496 17.89 11.45 -14.58
C ASN A 496 17.36 12.89 -14.57
N GLN A 497 17.40 13.57 -15.71
CA GLN A 497 16.80 14.90 -15.86
C GLN A 497 15.29 14.84 -15.62
N LEU A 498 14.56 13.91 -16.24
CA LEU A 498 13.12 13.76 -16.07
C LEU A 498 12.73 13.44 -14.61
N ILE A 499 13.51 12.57 -13.93
CA ILE A 499 13.32 12.32 -12.50
C ILE A 499 13.48 13.61 -11.70
N SER A 500 14.51 14.42 -12.00
CA SER A 500 14.75 15.71 -11.34
C SER A 500 13.60 16.71 -11.57
N GLU A 501 13.06 16.78 -12.77
CA GLU A 501 11.89 17.61 -13.10
C GLU A 501 10.62 17.12 -12.39
N SER A 502 10.45 15.80 -12.26
CA SER A 502 9.32 15.15 -11.59
C SER A 502 9.27 15.43 -10.07
N LEU A 503 10.38 15.87 -9.45
CA LEU A 503 10.39 16.33 -8.06
C LEU A 503 9.46 17.54 -7.82
N LEU A 504 9.15 18.32 -8.87
CA LEU A 504 8.31 19.52 -8.79
C LEU A 504 6.91 19.31 -9.40
N HIS A 505 6.52 18.07 -9.69
CA HIS A 505 5.25 17.78 -10.33
C HIS A 505 4.06 18.09 -9.40
N LEU A 506 2.90 18.45 -9.96
CA LEU A 506 1.69 18.77 -9.18
C LEU A 506 1.17 17.57 -8.39
N GLU A 507 1.20 16.38 -8.99
CA GLU A 507 0.72 15.14 -8.38
C GLU A 507 1.67 14.61 -7.30
N PRO A 508 1.21 14.40 -6.06
CA PRO A 508 2.06 13.95 -4.94
C PRO A 508 2.73 12.60 -5.20
N ASN A 509 2.02 11.63 -5.77
CA ASN A 509 2.55 10.30 -6.06
C ASN A 509 3.70 10.33 -7.07
N ILE A 510 3.67 11.26 -8.04
CA ILE A 510 4.78 11.47 -8.98
C ILE A 510 6.00 12.05 -8.24
N ARG A 511 5.80 13.06 -7.36
CA ARG A 511 6.90 13.59 -6.53
C ARG A 511 7.51 12.52 -5.63
N ILE A 512 6.67 11.70 -4.97
CA ILE A 512 7.12 10.59 -4.11
C ILE A 512 7.95 9.59 -4.91
N SER A 513 7.46 9.19 -6.09
CA SER A 513 8.20 8.27 -6.97
C SER A 513 9.51 8.86 -7.46
N ALA A 514 9.50 10.15 -7.80
CA ALA A 514 10.72 10.86 -8.18
C ALA A 514 11.74 10.92 -7.03
N ILE A 515 11.31 11.21 -5.80
CA ILE A 515 12.19 11.19 -4.62
C ILE A 515 12.84 9.81 -4.48
N ARG A 516 12.10 8.73 -4.60
CA ARG A 516 12.61 7.35 -4.49
C ARG A 516 13.67 7.04 -5.54
N ALA A 517 13.39 7.39 -6.80
CA ALA A 517 14.29 7.13 -7.92
C ALA A 517 15.48 8.09 -8.00
N PHE A 518 15.38 9.32 -7.46
CA PHE A 518 16.35 10.40 -7.65
C PHE A 518 17.74 10.03 -7.13
N PRO A 519 18.78 9.95 -7.98
CA PRO A 519 20.14 9.68 -7.54
C PRO A 519 20.77 10.95 -6.97
N VAL A 520 21.20 10.91 -5.71
CA VAL A 520 21.90 12.03 -5.07
C VAL A 520 23.41 11.81 -5.21
N GLN A 521 24.03 12.57 -6.09
CA GLN A 521 25.46 12.47 -6.41
C GLN A 521 26.23 13.75 -6.03
N SER A 522 25.53 14.86 -5.72
CA SER A 522 26.12 16.14 -5.44
C SER A 522 25.38 16.89 -4.30
N ILE A 523 26.01 17.96 -3.80
CA ILE A 523 25.38 18.89 -2.85
C ILE A 523 24.17 19.60 -3.50
N GLU A 524 24.21 19.82 -4.81
CA GLU A 524 23.11 20.42 -5.55
C GLU A 524 21.90 19.48 -5.62
N ASP A 525 22.13 18.19 -5.80
CA ASP A 525 21.07 17.18 -5.75
C ASP A 525 20.47 17.08 -4.34
N MET A 526 21.30 17.11 -3.31
CA MET A 526 20.83 17.18 -1.93
C MET A 526 19.94 18.42 -1.70
N ALA A 527 20.29 19.59 -2.28
CA ALA A 527 19.49 20.79 -2.17
C ALA A 527 18.13 20.67 -2.86
N LYS A 528 18.01 19.94 -3.98
CA LYS A 528 16.72 19.67 -4.64
C LYS A 528 15.80 18.86 -3.72
N LEU A 529 16.30 17.82 -3.07
CA LEU A 529 15.51 17.06 -2.09
C LEU A 529 15.15 17.92 -0.86
N ALA A 530 16.04 18.79 -0.41
CA ALA A 530 15.84 19.62 0.76
C ALA A 530 14.64 20.59 0.61
N HIS A 531 14.34 21.04 -0.61
CA HIS A 531 13.14 21.85 -0.86
C HIS A 531 11.84 21.11 -0.55
N LEU A 532 11.80 19.78 -0.75
CA LEU A 532 10.62 18.96 -0.51
C LEU A 532 10.37 18.67 0.98
N LEU A 533 11.30 19.00 1.86
CA LEU A 533 11.09 18.96 3.32
C LEU A 533 10.01 19.95 3.81
N ALA A 534 9.68 20.96 3.01
CA ALA A 534 8.63 21.93 3.27
C ALA A 534 7.43 21.78 2.32
N ASP A 535 7.29 20.64 1.64
CA ASP A 535 6.16 20.36 0.76
C ASP A 535 4.85 20.46 1.54
N GLU A 536 3.78 20.93 0.90
CA GLU A 536 2.44 21.01 1.52
C GLU A 536 1.87 19.63 1.87
N VAL A 537 2.32 18.58 1.15
CA VAL A 537 1.87 17.20 1.30
C VAL A 537 2.77 16.42 2.26
N LYS A 538 2.20 15.90 3.35
CA LYS A 538 2.93 15.17 4.40
C LYS A 538 3.68 13.94 3.87
N ALA A 539 3.09 13.16 2.98
CA ALA A 539 3.75 11.99 2.38
C ALA A 539 5.05 12.37 1.64
N VAL A 540 5.07 13.52 0.95
CA VAL A 540 6.26 14.01 0.24
C VAL A 540 7.35 14.43 1.23
N ARG A 541 7.00 15.14 2.32
CA ARG A 541 7.95 15.50 3.38
C ARG A 541 8.55 14.27 4.07
N ILE A 542 7.72 13.28 4.38
CA ILE A 542 8.15 12.00 4.99
C ILE A 542 9.14 11.29 4.06
N GLU A 543 8.83 11.16 2.78
CA GLU A 543 9.70 10.48 1.82
C GLU A 543 11.03 11.20 1.62
N ALA A 544 11.00 12.54 1.50
CA ALA A 544 12.21 13.36 1.37
C ALA A 544 13.10 13.26 2.62
N SER A 545 12.50 13.35 3.81
CA SER A 545 13.26 13.24 5.07
C SER A 545 13.84 11.84 5.29
N SER A 546 13.11 10.79 4.92
CA SER A 546 13.57 9.40 4.94
C SER A 546 14.80 9.22 4.06
N LYS A 547 14.75 9.70 2.82
CA LYS A 547 15.87 9.61 1.87
C LYS A 547 17.10 10.39 2.33
N ILE A 548 16.92 11.61 2.79
CA ILE A 548 18.03 12.43 3.33
C ILE A 548 18.63 11.78 4.57
N ASN A 549 17.80 11.20 5.45
CA ASN A 549 18.28 10.45 6.62
C ASN A 549 19.13 9.23 6.23
N ALA A 550 18.77 8.53 5.18
CA ALA A 550 19.53 7.39 4.67
C ALA A 550 20.89 7.79 4.06
N ILE A 551 20.94 8.93 3.35
CA ILE A 551 22.17 9.45 2.74
C ILE A 551 23.09 10.04 3.81
N GLY A 552 22.53 10.76 4.78
CA GLY A 552 23.22 11.38 5.90
C GLY A 552 23.05 12.89 5.92
N LYS A 553 22.56 13.40 7.05
CA LYS A 553 22.28 14.82 7.27
C LYS A 553 23.52 15.74 7.21
N GLN A 554 24.72 15.19 7.32
CA GLN A 554 25.97 15.96 7.24
C GLN A 554 26.21 16.57 5.84
N TYR A 555 25.50 16.09 4.82
CA TYR A 555 25.56 16.63 3.47
C TYR A 555 24.47 17.69 3.20
N LEU A 556 23.59 17.94 4.18
CA LEU A 556 22.52 18.94 4.10
C LEU A 556 23.05 20.32 4.50
N ASP A 557 22.73 21.35 3.70
CA ASP A 557 23.02 22.75 4.05
C ASP A 557 22.33 23.15 5.36
N SER A 558 23.05 23.85 6.22
CA SER A 558 22.58 24.27 7.54
C SER A 558 21.26 25.06 7.53
N LYS A 559 20.96 25.78 6.46
CA LYS A 559 19.69 26.52 6.30
C LYS A 559 18.46 25.62 6.27
N TYR A 560 18.60 24.33 5.90
CA TYR A 560 17.50 23.36 5.86
C TYR A 560 17.36 22.55 7.15
N GLN A 561 18.26 22.70 8.13
CA GLN A 561 18.31 21.83 9.31
C GLN A 561 17.00 21.84 10.10
N VAL A 562 16.40 23.02 10.33
CA VAL A 562 15.15 23.14 11.12
C VAL A 562 13.99 22.43 10.42
N VAL A 563 13.85 22.62 9.11
CA VAL A 563 12.79 21.98 8.31
C VAL A 563 13.02 20.47 8.23
N PHE A 564 14.27 20.04 8.10
CA PHE A 564 14.63 18.62 8.12
C PHE A 564 14.27 17.98 9.46
N ASP A 565 14.62 18.58 10.59
CA ASP A 565 14.32 18.02 11.90
C ASP A 565 12.79 17.90 12.12
N SER A 566 11.99 18.85 11.59
CA SER A 566 10.53 18.78 11.61
C SER A 566 10.00 17.62 10.76
N ALA A 567 10.41 17.53 9.49
CA ALA A 567 9.97 16.45 8.59
C ALA A 567 10.47 15.06 9.06
N LEU A 568 11.68 15.01 9.63
CA LEU A 568 12.22 13.78 10.23
C LEU A 568 11.40 13.34 11.45
N SER A 569 10.86 14.29 12.22
CA SER A 569 9.93 13.96 13.31
C SER A 569 8.64 13.35 12.80
N GLU A 570 8.05 13.87 11.70
CA GLU A 570 6.87 13.27 11.06
C GLU A 570 7.17 11.85 10.57
N TYR A 571 8.32 11.63 9.94
CA TYR A 571 8.77 10.29 9.52
C TYR A 571 8.94 9.37 10.72
N PHE A 572 9.59 9.82 11.79
CA PHE A 572 9.81 9.00 12.99
C PHE A 572 8.49 8.61 13.67
N GLN A 573 7.51 9.52 13.78
CA GLN A 573 6.18 9.19 14.31
C GLN A 573 5.47 8.14 13.45
N THR A 574 5.58 8.25 12.12
CA THR A 574 5.06 7.22 11.20
C THR A 574 5.71 5.85 11.43
N LEU A 575 7.02 5.82 11.67
CA LEU A 575 7.72 4.56 11.98
C LEU A 575 7.25 3.95 13.32
N LEU A 576 7.04 4.78 14.34
CA LEU A 576 6.54 4.33 15.63
C LEU A 576 5.11 3.78 15.53
N TYR A 577 4.25 4.44 14.75
CA TYR A 577 2.87 4.01 14.52
C TYR A 577 2.80 2.61 13.89
N ASN A 578 3.69 2.30 12.95
CA ASN A 578 3.76 1.01 12.27
C ASN A 578 4.70 -0.01 12.93
N ALA A 579 5.19 0.26 14.15
CA ALA A 579 6.22 -0.54 14.81
C ALA A 579 5.71 -1.85 15.44
N ASP A 580 4.44 -2.13 15.36
CA ASP A 580 3.86 -3.42 15.78
C ASP A 580 4.17 -4.55 14.79
N PHE A 581 4.35 -4.22 13.50
CA PHE A 581 4.75 -5.16 12.46
C PHE A 581 6.25 -5.45 12.40
N PRO A 582 6.66 -6.65 11.94
CA PRO A 582 8.07 -6.96 11.70
C PRO A 582 8.75 -5.97 10.76
N SER A 583 8.09 -5.60 9.65
CA SER A 583 8.58 -4.60 8.70
C SER A 583 8.70 -3.20 9.31
N GLY A 584 7.75 -2.80 10.17
CA GLY A 584 7.82 -1.53 10.89
C GLY A 584 8.99 -1.48 11.88
N LYS A 585 9.24 -2.59 12.61
CA LYS A 585 10.43 -2.72 13.46
C LYS A 585 11.73 -2.68 12.65
N ALA A 586 11.75 -3.34 11.49
CA ALA A 586 12.89 -3.28 10.56
C ALA A 586 13.18 -1.84 10.11
N ASN A 587 12.14 -1.08 9.76
CA ASN A 587 12.27 0.33 9.36
C ASN A 587 12.76 1.21 10.51
N LEU A 588 12.31 0.99 11.74
CA LEU A 588 12.88 1.64 12.94
C LEU A 588 14.35 1.27 13.14
N GLY A 589 14.69 -0.01 12.94
CA GLY A 589 16.08 -0.46 12.95
C GLY A 589 16.95 0.29 11.94
N ASN A 590 16.47 0.43 10.70
CA ASN A 590 17.14 1.20 9.64
C ASN A 590 17.27 2.69 10.00
N TYR A 591 16.21 3.29 10.56
CA TYR A 591 16.28 4.67 11.03
C TYR A 591 17.41 4.86 12.06
N TYR A 592 17.48 4.02 13.08
CA TYR A 592 18.52 4.11 14.12
C TYR A 592 19.91 3.78 13.58
N PHE A 593 20.01 2.86 12.62
CA PHE A 593 21.27 2.54 11.94
C PHE A 593 21.81 3.76 11.18
N ASN A 594 20.94 4.48 10.46
CA ASN A 594 21.30 5.67 9.69
C ASN A 594 21.77 6.83 10.59
N ILE A 595 21.13 7.02 11.75
CA ILE A 595 21.58 8.04 12.73
C ILE A 595 22.71 7.53 13.65
N LYS A 596 23.27 6.34 13.38
CA LYS A 596 24.38 5.70 14.10
C LYS A 596 24.10 5.34 15.56
N ASP A 597 22.84 5.16 15.94
CA ASP A 597 22.44 4.53 17.21
C ASP A 597 22.38 3.00 17.04
N GLU A 598 23.56 2.37 16.91
CA GLU A 598 23.68 0.95 16.64
C GLU A 598 23.03 0.07 17.71
N LYS A 599 22.99 0.53 18.95
CA LYS A 599 22.35 -0.22 20.06
C LYS A 599 20.84 -0.36 19.83
N LYS A 600 20.15 0.71 19.45
CA LYS A 600 18.73 0.65 19.13
C LYS A 600 18.47 -0.05 17.81
N ALA A 601 19.33 0.16 16.81
CA ALA A 601 19.24 -0.56 15.55
C ALA A 601 19.28 -2.09 15.76
N GLU A 602 20.26 -2.59 16.51
CA GLU A 602 20.37 -4.02 16.88
C GLU A 602 19.10 -4.51 17.59
N MET A 603 18.60 -3.74 18.57
CA MET A 603 17.39 -4.09 19.32
C MET A 603 16.18 -4.29 18.40
N TYR A 604 15.93 -3.33 17.50
CA TYR A 604 14.79 -3.38 16.59
C TYR A 604 14.93 -4.44 15.51
N PHE A 605 16.13 -4.63 14.92
CA PHE A 605 16.37 -5.71 13.96
C PHE A 605 16.16 -7.10 14.58
N LYS A 606 16.64 -7.33 15.81
CA LYS A 606 16.38 -8.57 16.55
C LYS A 606 14.90 -8.76 16.84
N ALA A 607 14.20 -7.69 17.24
CA ALA A 607 12.77 -7.74 17.51
C ALA A 607 11.96 -8.06 16.23
N ALA A 608 12.36 -7.52 15.08
CA ALA A 608 11.76 -7.85 13.78
C ALA A 608 11.98 -9.33 13.41
N LEU A 609 13.22 -9.82 13.50
CA LEU A 609 13.56 -11.22 13.20
C LEU A 609 12.92 -12.22 14.16
N ASN A 610 12.64 -11.84 15.40
CA ASN A 610 11.92 -12.68 16.36
C ASN A 610 10.43 -12.86 15.97
N GLN A 611 9.83 -11.87 15.30
CA GLN A 611 8.47 -11.95 14.80
C GLN A 611 8.40 -12.62 13.43
N ASP A 612 9.36 -12.30 12.54
CA ASP A 612 9.43 -12.85 11.19
C ASP A 612 10.87 -13.20 10.82
N GLN A 613 11.16 -14.50 10.82
CA GLN A 613 12.50 -15.01 10.50
C GLN A 613 12.85 -14.93 9.01
N GLU A 614 11.87 -14.66 8.15
CA GLU A 614 12.06 -14.55 6.69
C GLU A 614 12.60 -13.16 6.27
N LEU A 615 12.66 -12.20 7.19
CA LEU A 615 13.33 -10.92 6.96
C LEU A 615 14.85 -11.07 6.91
N HIS A 616 15.32 -11.94 6.00
CA HIS A 616 16.73 -12.38 5.95
C HIS A 616 17.70 -11.21 5.83
N GLN A 617 17.35 -10.14 5.09
CA GLN A 617 18.21 -8.96 4.90
C GLN A 617 18.67 -8.32 6.22
N LEU A 618 17.87 -8.41 7.27
CA LEU A 618 18.25 -7.87 8.59
C LEU A 618 19.45 -8.57 9.22
N ARG A 619 19.76 -9.80 8.79
CA ARG A 619 20.98 -10.52 9.22
C ARG A 619 22.24 -9.84 8.68
N VAL A 620 22.19 -9.31 7.45
CA VAL A 620 23.29 -8.52 6.89
C VAL A 620 23.50 -7.25 7.72
N ASN A 621 22.40 -6.52 8.00
CA ASN A 621 22.47 -5.29 8.81
C ASN A 621 23.03 -5.56 10.21
N LEU A 622 22.60 -6.65 10.86
CA LEU A 622 23.16 -7.09 12.15
C LEU A 622 24.64 -7.47 12.02
N GLY A 623 25.03 -8.18 10.97
CA GLY A 623 26.42 -8.54 10.67
C GLY A 623 27.32 -7.30 10.59
N LEU A 624 26.86 -6.25 9.89
CA LEU A 624 27.58 -4.98 9.78
C LEU A 624 27.70 -4.27 11.15
N ILE A 625 26.64 -4.27 11.95
CA ILE A 625 26.67 -3.70 13.31
C ILE A 625 27.68 -4.46 14.17
N TYR A 626 27.64 -5.79 14.19
CA TYR A 626 28.54 -6.63 14.98
C TYR A 626 30.00 -6.46 14.55
N SER A 627 30.27 -6.36 13.25
CA SER A 627 31.61 -6.08 12.72
C SER A 627 32.15 -4.75 13.27
N ARG A 628 31.36 -3.67 13.18
CA ARG A 628 31.76 -2.35 13.71
C ARG A 628 32.00 -2.34 15.21
N GLN A 629 31.30 -3.20 15.95
CA GLN A 629 31.46 -3.37 17.39
C GLN A 629 32.60 -4.34 17.77
N GLY A 630 33.28 -4.95 16.79
CA GLY A 630 34.34 -5.96 17.03
C GLY A 630 33.81 -7.32 17.49
N ARG A 631 32.51 -7.57 17.37
CA ARG A 631 31.84 -8.85 17.70
C ARG A 631 31.87 -9.78 16.49
N LEU A 632 33.10 -10.17 16.11
CA LEU A 632 33.37 -10.80 14.80
C LEU A 632 32.69 -12.17 14.64
N ASP A 633 32.60 -12.98 15.69
CA ASP A 633 31.92 -14.29 15.63
C ASP A 633 30.42 -14.17 15.38
N GLU A 634 29.76 -13.15 15.96
CA GLU A 634 28.35 -12.87 15.73
C GLU A 634 28.09 -12.32 14.34
N ALA A 635 29.03 -11.48 13.84
CA ALA A 635 28.99 -10.98 12.47
C ALA A 635 29.08 -12.13 11.46
N GLU A 636 30.08 -13.03 11.63
CA GLU A 636 30.23 -14.20 10.76
C GLU A 636 28.98 -15.09 10.77
N ASN A 637 28.42 -15.38 11.95
CA ASN A 637 27.22 -16.19 12.06
C ASN A 637 26.03 -15.56 11.32
N SER A 638 25.89 -14.25 11.42
CA SER A 638 24.82 -13.50 10.74
C SER A 638 24.93 -13.60 9.21
N PHE A 639 26.11 -13.39 8.64
CA PHE A 639 26.34 -13.53 7.20
C PHE A 639 26.19 -14.99 6.72
N ARG A 640 26.69 -15.98 7.46
CA ARG A 640 26.53 -17.40 7.10
C ARG A 640 25.05 -17.81 7.07
N GLN A 641 24.25 -17.36 8.05
CA GLN A 641 22.81 -17.60 8.04
C GLN A 641 22.15 -16.93 6.84
N TYR A 642 22.49 -15.68 6.53
CA TYR A 642 21.94 -14.97 5.38
C TYR A 642 22.22 -15.70 4.07
N ILE A 643 23.48 -16.00 3.77
CA ILE A 643 23.91 -16.68 2.53
C ILE A 643 23.24 -18.06 2.39
N LYS A 644 22.96 -18.75 3.51
CA LYS A 644 22.24 -20.03 3.48
C LYS A 644 20.81 -19.88 2.94
N PHE A 645 20.14 -18.78 3.26
CA PHE A 645 18.73 -18.53 2.85
C PHE A 645 18.62 -17.79 1.52
N VAL A 646 19.62 -16.95 1.18
CA VAL A 646 19.65 -16.11 -0.03
C VAL A 646 20.98 -16.33 -0.76
N PRO A 647 21.20 -17.52 -1.34
CA PRO A 647 22.49 -17.86 -1.96
C PRO A 647 22.78 -17.10 -3.26
N GLU A 648 21.80 -16.43 -3.86
CA GLU A 648 21.93 -15.65 -5.11
C GLU A 648 22.34 -14.18 -4.86
N ASP A 649 22.39 -13.70 -3.61
CA ASP A 649 22.84 -12.34 -3.31
C ASP A 649 24.38 -12.27 -3.23
N TYR A 650 25.03 -12.13 -4.36
CA TYR A 650 26.50 -12.09 -4.46
C TYR A 650 27.14 -10.84 -3.85
N TYR A 651 26.39 -9.77 -3.58
CA TYR A 651 26.89 -8.64 -2.80
C TYR A 651 27.17 -9.03 -1.36
N SER A 652 26.33 -9.87 -0.76
CA SER A 652 26.56 -10.39 0.59
C SER A 652 27.77 -11.32 0.67
N TYR A 653 28.12 -12.04 -0.41
CA TYR A 653 29.39 -12.78 -0.48
C TYR A 653 30.60 -11.83 -0.47
N PHE A 654 30.51 -10.71 -1.16
CA PHE A 654 31.54 -9.67 -1.13
C PHE A 654 31.72 -9.09 0.27
N ASP A 655 30.65 -8.65 0.92
CA ASP A 655 30.68 -8.09 2.28
C ASP A 655 31.19 -9.11 3.30
N PHE A 656 30.75 -10.36 3.20
CA PHE A 656 31.22 -11.43 4.07
C PHE A 656 32.70 -11.76 3.83
N GLY A 657 33.13 -11.76 2.58
CA GLY A 657 34.52 -11.94 2.24
C GLY A 657 35.42 -10.85 2.86
N LEU A 658 34.99 -9.59 2.84
CA LEU A 658 35.71 -8.48 3.49
C LEU A 658 35.75 -8.67 5.01
N LEU A 659 34.64 -9.04 5.65
CA LEU A 659 34.60 -9.34 7.09
C LEU A 659 35.62 -10.45 7.47
N LEU A 660 35.67 -11.52 6.68
CA LEU A 660 36.62 -12.62 6.90
C LEU A 660 38.08 -12.16 6.73
N ALA A 661 38.36 -11.25 5.78
CA ALA A 661 39.68 -10.66 5.60
C ALA A 661 40.10 -9.80 6.80
N GLU A 662 39.17 -8.96 7.32
CA GLU A 662 39.38 -8.20 8.56
C GLU A 662 39.68 -9.11 9.75
N ASN A 663 38.98 -10.25 9.82
CA ASN A 663 39.23 -11.29 10.84
C ASN A 663 40.44 -12.19 10.54
N ARG A 664 41.26 -11.82 9.57
CA ARG A 664 42.51 -12.54 9.13
C ARG A 664 42.28 -13.98 8.64
N LYS A 665 41.06 -14.33 8.27
CA LYS A 665 40.68 -15.63 7.69
C LYS A 665 40.82 -15.59 6.16
N TYR A 666 42.03 -15.22 5.68
CA TYR A 666 42.28 -14.88 4.27
C TYR A 666 41.89 -15.98 3.28
N GLN A 667 42.20 -17.25 3.58
CA GLN A 667 41.87 -18.36 2.69
C GLN A 667 40.38 -18.59 2.55
N GLU A 668 39.61 -18.36 3.61
CA GLU A 668 38.15 -18.44 3.57
C GLU A 668 37.57 -17.21 2.90
N SER A 669 38.09 -16.02 3.18
CA SER A 669 37.73 -14.77 2.52
C SER A 669 37.80 -14.88 0.99
N LEU A 670 38.92 -15.39 0.47
CA LEU A 670 39.10 -15.58 -0.96
C LEU A 670 38.02 -16.43 -1.60
N LYS A 671 37.59 -17.52 -0.95
CA LYS A 671 36.48 -18.36 -1.49
C LYS A 671 35.20 -17.55 -1.74
N TYR A 672 34.79 -16.70 -0.79
CA TYR A 672 33.58 -15.90 -0.93
C TYR A 672 33.79 -14.75 -1.91
N LEU A 673 34.94 -14.09 -1.90
CA LEU A 673 35.25 -13.02 -2.84
C LEU A 673 35.35 -13.52 -4.28
N GLU A 674 35.90 -14.71 -4.52
CA GLU A 674 35.97 -15.31 -5.85
C GLU A 674 34.60 -15.63 -6.41
N ILE A 675 33.66 -16.18 -5.60
CA ILE A 675 32.27 -16.36 -5.99
C ILE A 675 31.63 -14.99 -6.34
N ALA A 676 31.83 -13.97 -5.51
CA ALA A 676 31.33 -12.62 -5.80
C ALA A 676 31.91 -12.06 -7.11
N SER A 677 33.19 -12.25 -7.35
CA SER A 677 33.87 -11.79 -8.57
C SER A 677 33.35 -12.45 -9.85
N GLU A 678 32.99 -13.73 -9.79
CA GLU A 678 32.42 -14.46 -10.93
C GLU A 678 31.04 -13.93 -11.35
N HIS A 679 30.23 -13.51 -10.37
CA HIS A 679 28.85 -13.10 -10.61
C HIS A 679 28.67 -11.56 -10.73
N LEU A 680 29.50 -10.76 -10.05
CA LEU A 680 29.44 -9.30 -10.09
C LEU A 680 30.35 -8.73 -11.20
N GLN A 681 29.93 -8.87 -12.46
CA GLN A 681 30.73 -8.50 -13.62
C GLN A 681 31.04 -6.98 -13.72
N ASN A 682 30.18 -6.14 -13.14
CA ASN A 682 30.34 -4.68 -13.19
C ASN A 682 30.94 -4.09 -11.90
N ASN A 683 31.54 -4.95 -11.03
CA ASN A 683 32.11 -4.50 -9.77
C ASN A 683 33.60 -4.84 -9.69
N SER A 684 34.44 -3.95 -10.24
CA SER A 684 35.91 -4.08 -10.24
C SER A 684 36.52 -4.05 -8.84
N ARG A 685 35.79 -3.50 -7.84
CA ARG A 685 36.26 -3.40 -6.45
C ARG A 685 36.44 -4.79 -5.80
N VAL A 686 35.63 -5.77 -6.19
CA VAL A 686 35.77 -7.15 -5.69
C VAL A 686 37.15 -7.71 -6.09
N ASP A 687 37.53 -7.60 -7.38
CA ASP A 687 38.80 -8.11 -7.90
C ASP A 687 39.99 -7.37 -7.29
N TYR A 688 39.88 -6.07 -7.06
CA TYR A 688 40.88 -5.28 -6.35
C TYR A 688 41.12 -5.82 -4.93
N ASN A 689 40.06 -6.11 -4.16
CA ASN A 689 40.22 -6.66 -2.80
C ASN A 689 40.83 -8.07 -2.79
N ILE A 690 40.46 -8.92 -3.76
CA ILE A 690 41.10 -10.22 -3.94
C ILE A 690 42.58 -10.05 -4.21
N ALA A 691 42.99 -9.13 -5.09
CA ALA A 691 44.38 -8.85 -5.40
C ALA A 691 45.17 -8.42 -4.17
N MET A 692 44.60 -7.55 -3.33
CA MET A 692 45.26 -7.11 -2.09
C MET A 692 45.49 -8.26 -1.10
N ILE A 693 44.55 -9.19 -1.01
CA ILE A 693 44.69 -10.38 -0.16
C ILE A 693 45.79 -11.30 -0.73
N TYR A 694 45.82 -11.54 -2.05
CA TYR A 694 46.90 -12.34 -2.67
C TYR A 694 48.25 -11.68 -2.55
N GLU A 695 48.37 -10.33 -2.70
CA GLU A 695 49.63 -9.60 -2.46
C GLU A 695 50.10 -9.79 -1.02
N PHE A 696 49.19 -9.67 -0.04
CA PHE A 696 49.52 -9.89 1.38
C PHE A 696 49.98 -11.32 1.66
N LEU A 697 49.43 -12.31 0.96
CA LEU A 697 49.85 -13.73 1.08
C LEU A 697 51.12 -14.06 0.30
N GLY A 698 51.70 -13.11 -0.45
CA GLY A 698 52.91 -13.31 -1.27
C GLY A 698 52.62 -13.99 -2.62
N GLU A 699 51.37 -14.17 -3.01
CA GLU A 699 50.94 -14.78 -4.27
C GLU A 699 50.91 -13.73 -5.41
N ILE A 700 52.09 -13.19 -5.75
CA ILE A 700 52.26 -11.98 -6.58
C ILE A 700 51.63 -12.12 -7.97
N GLU A 701 51.77 -13.28 -8.63
CA GLU A 701 51.21 -13.53 -9.96
C GLU A 701 49.67 -13.52 -9.95
N LYS A 702 49.05 -14.09 -8.90
CA LYS A 702 47.60 -14.08 -8.75
C LYS A 702 47.10 -12.67 -8.44
N ALA A 703 47.78 -11.95 -7.56
CA ALA A 703 47.44 -10.56 -7.24
C ALA A 703 47.43 -9.70 -8.51
N ARG A 704 48.44 -9.83 -9.35
CA ARG A 704 48.51 -9.11 -10.62
C ARG A 704 47.36 -9.46 -11.56
N SER A 705 47.07 -10.75 -11.71
CA SER A 705 45.95 -11.22 -12.56
C SER A 705 44.62 -10.63 -12.15
N TYR A 706 44.34 -10.50 -10.83
CA TYR A 706 43.12 -9.91 -10.35
C TYR A 706 43.08 -8.37 -10.51
N LEU A 707 44.21 -7.66 -10.44
CA LEU A 707 44.26 -6.23 -10.80
C LEU A 707 43.97 -6.01 -12.30
N GLU A 708 44.53 -6.88 -13.17
CA GLU A 708 44.19 -6.85 -14.62
C GLU A 708 42.70 -7.15 -14.88
N LYS A 709 42.12 -8.09 -14.13
CA LYS A 709 40.68 -8.38 -14.17
C LYS A 709 39.84 -7.19 -13.71
N ALA A 710 40.23 -6.47 -12.65
CA ALA A 710 39.57 -5.27 -12.19
C ALA A 710 39.56 -4.16 -13.26
N ILE A 711 40.69 -3.98 -13.98
CA ILE A 711 40.77 -3.05 -15.11
C ILE A 711 39.85 -3.49 -16.26
N SER A 712 39.78 -4.79 -16.55
CA SER A 712 38.93 -5.30 -17.63
C SER A 712 37.45 -5.11 -17.36
N LYS A 713 37.03 -5.17 -16.09
CA LYS A 713 35.64 -4.92 -15.68
C LYS A 713 35.25 -3.45 -15.70
N ASP A 714 36.20 -2.54 -15.48
CA ASP A 714 35.98 -1.10 -15.46
C ASP A 714 37.17 -0.37 -16.08
N PRO A 715 37.28 -0.36 -17.44
CA PRO A 715 38.41 0.21 -18.14
C PRO A 715 38.56 1.72 -18.00
N GLU A 716 37.46 2.42 -17.72
CA GLU A 716 37.44 3.88 -17.57
C GLU A 716 37.91 4.34 -16.18
N ASN A 717 38.00 3.41 -15.23
CA ASN A 717 38.44 3.69 -13.87
C ASN A 717 39.94 3.85 -13.79
N THR A 718 40.39 5.09 -13.84
CA THR A 718 41.83 5.44 -13.77
C THR A 718 42.49 4.97 -12.48
N GLN A 719 41.75 4.80 -11.38
CA GLN A 719 42.26 4.30 -10.12
C GLN A 719 42.71 2.82 -10.22
N ASN A 720 41.97 1.99 -10.97
CA ASN A 720 42.34 0.60 -11.19
C ASN A 720 43.66 0.51 -11.95
N GLN A 721 43.86 1.37 -12.95
CA GLN A 721 45.13 1.46 -13.69
C GLN A 721 46.28 1.92 -12.77
N GLN A 722 46.04 2.94 -11.95
CA GLN A 722 47.02 3.45 -10.99
C GLN A 722 47.40 2.38 -9.95
N ASN A 723 46.45 1.61 -9.45
CA ASN A 723 46.66 0.52 -8.49
C ASN A 723 47.60 -0.55 -9.07
N LEU A 724 47.45 -0.93 -10.35
CA LEU A 724 48.34 -1.87 -11.01
C LEU A 724 49.77 -1.32 -11.18
N ILE A 725 49.89 -0.03 -11.55
CA ILE A 725 51.24 0.62 -11.67
C ILE A 725 51.91 0.64 -10.30
N GLU A 726 51.23 1.01 -9.25
CA GLU A 726 51.78 1.03 -7.89
C GLU A 726 52.16 -0.37 -7.41
N PHE A 727 51.33 -1.39 -7.68
CA PHE A 727 51.63 -2.78 -7.41
C PHE A 727 52.92 -3.23 -8.10
N ASP A 728 53.10 -2.95 -9.41
CA ASP A 728 54.30 -3.29 -10.17
C ASP A 728 55.56 -2.58 -9.63
N GLN A 729 55.41 -1.32 -9.17
CA GLN A 729 56.52 -0.59 -8.54
C GLN A 729 56.93 -1.19 -7.20
N ARG A 730 56.01 -1.66 -6.37
CA ARG A 730 56.27 -2.30 -5.08
C ARG A 730 56.96 -3.66 -5.27
N ASN A 731 56.52 -4.42 -6.27
CA ASN A 731 56.96 -5.82 -6.45
C ASN A 731 58.11 -6.00 -7.47
N LYS A 732 58.56 -4.94 -8.19
CA LYS A 732 59.79 -4.94 -9.01
C LYS A 732 61.10 -4.84 -8.21
N LYS A 733 61.03 -4.58 -6.91
CA LYS A 733 62.20 -4.43 -6.03
C LYS A 733 62.54 -5.70 -5.22
N GLY A 734 61.88 -6.80 -5.49
CA GLY A 734 62.17 -8.16 -4.99
C GLY A 734 62.60 -9.09 -6.14
#